data_5331906a1340d202a58073ba23fe930a
#
_entry.id   5331906a1340d202a58073ba23fe930a
#
_cell.length_a   1.000
_cell.length_b   1.000
_cell.length_c   1.000
_cell.angle_alpha   90.00
_cell.angle_beta   90.00
_cell.angle_gamma   90.00
#
_symmetry.space_group_name_H-M   'P 1'
#
loop_
_entity.id
_entity.type
_entity.pdbx_description
1 polymer ?
#
loop_
_entity_poly.entity_id
_entity_poly.type
_entity_poly.pdbx_seq_one_letter_code
_entity_poly.pdbx_strand_id
1 'polypeptide(L)'
;MPRLVVLDALGLAYRAYYALARWGRNDKGERHAYPALSNSRKEPTNAIYGMANLFVKFRRELKPDRWALAWDGPGPTFRHELYPRYKEHRPEMPAELSAQLTPIEDLARCMGLPVLEKAGMEADDVMATLSRIGADAGYEVLLITGDKDMLQLVDESVMVLSPQAKGDDYARLDAEGVRAKWGVPPEQIRDVLALMGDATDGYPGVPGVGEKTAVELLTTFGSVDAMYERLAEIKKPALAKKLAENKALAYLSRELATVRRDLDLGISLDDLAVAPIRRDELMAFAKRWEVRRLEQVANDLGVADAQAGAPVPQRPMERRGTAAEQSGRGRERASGATTATVDAPSQPDLFGVGTIARPAGPLPASRAGAQGDLFASMNAEAGVDAGTDLDGLTDQGLDGLTNRLLDGLTNRVHEVRARALHGLAVLPIADGDSPRRAKLVGVAFAARSGHHCYVPLAHEAGPNVGADQLRDWFGAILIDPSIEKVAHDWKRALHELAAGQVGVSHPGFDVRLGSFLCDPQRDHSILALAGDVLGVGLDALEAPVVRGRPRPGLAALDVGAAAARAGRLAAALLPLADALRAQLEAREQWKLYKKLEHPLIGVLVAMERAGIALDPGVLRSMSAAQATEIAALETKLHALAGEPVNLASGPQLGRLLFEKLQLPTGRKTKTGWSTDSEVLEALAPLHEFPRLLLAWRALTKLKSTYVDALPEAIDPGDQRVHTTFDQAGAATGRLASLDPNLQNIPIRTAQGREIRRAFVAAPGCVLVGADYSQIELRVMAHLSGDPNLVEAFAAGEDIHAATARRIFKVAGEVPPELRARAKIVNFGVLYGMGARSLAQQMGLELKDAKEFIDGYFSVYAGVRRFLDATLEEARSRGWVATLLGRRRYLPELRSTNGAERSFAERAAINTPIQGSAADLVKLAMLSVHRALANRTGARLLLQVHDELLVECPQGEAEGVTELVRREMQGCYPLNVPLTVSVGTGRTWFDVH
;
A
#
# COMPACT_ATOMS: atom_id res chain seq x y z
N MET A 1 -19.41 25.67 -17.75
CA MET A 1 -20.59 25.99 -16.92
C MET A 1 -20.12 26.35 -15.52
N PRO A 2 -20.76 27.29 -14.82
CA PRO A 2 -20.46 27.52 -13.41
C PRO A 2 -20.76 26.26 -12.62
N ARG A 3 -20.05 26.06 -11.50
CA ARG A 3 -20.06 24.78 -10.75
C ARG A 3 -20.61 24.98 -9.35
N LEU A 4 -21.62 24.16 -8.99
CA LEU A 4 -22.12 24.02 -7.62
C LEU A 4 -21.62 22.69 -7.04
N VAL A 5 -20.90 22.73 -5.91
CA VAL A 5 -20.43 21.54 -5.22
C VAL A 5 -21.16 21.38 -3.89
N VAL A 6 -21.85 20.25 -3.68
CA VAL A 6 -22.59 19.97 -2.45
C VAL A 6 -21.99 18.72 -1.78
N LEU A 7 -21.64 18.86 -0.52
CA LEU A 7 -20.95 17.83 0.28
C LEU A 7 -21.90 17.24 1.33
N ASP A 8 -21.91 15.91 1.43
CA ASP A 8 -22.55 15.16 2.51
C ASP A 8 -21.66 15.21 3.77
N ALA A 9 -22.09 15.94 4.77
CA ALA A 9 -21.31 16.18 5.98
C ALA A 9 -21.04 14.91 6.80
N LEU A 10 -22.11 14.18 7.16
CA LEU A 10 -21.99 13.01 8.02
C LEU A 10 -21.34 11.84 7.31
N GLY A 11 -21.72 11.55 6.07
CA GLY A 11 -21.12 10.49 5.29
C GLY A 11 -19.61 10.69 5.14
N LEU A 12 -19.16 11.92 4.88
CA LEU A 12 -17.73 12.25 4.78
C LEU A 12 -17.03 12.24 6.15
N ALA A 13 -17.67 12.71 7.23
CA ALA A 13 -17.12 12.69 8.58
C ALA A 13 -16.93 11.26 9.09
N TYR A 14 -17.91 10.38 8.90
CA TYR A 14 -17.79 8.95 9.19
C TYR A 14 -16.63 8.30 8.42
N ARG A 15 -16.54 8.59 7.12
CA ARG A 15 -15.44 8.08 6.29
C ARG A 15 -14.09 8.57 6.81
N ALA A 16 -13.93 9.86 7.09
CA ALA A 16 -12.71 10.45 7.63
C ALA A 16 -12.34 9.84 9.00
N TYR A 17 -13.34 9.64 9.87
CA TYR A 17 -13.14 9.00 11.17
C TYR A 17 -12.60 7.58 11.03
N TYR A 18 -13.27 6.73 10.23
CA TYR A 18 -12.88 5.32 10.08
C TYR A 18 -11.63 5.10 9.24
N ALA A 19 -11.34 5.97 8.29
CA ALA A 19 -10.09 5.91 7.50
C ALA A 19 -8.85 6.12 8.39
N LEU A 20 -8.99 6.95 9.44
CA LEU A 20 -7.94 7.27 10.39
C LEU A 20 -8.26 6.71 11.79
N ALA A 21 -8.91 5.54 11.86
CA ALA A 21 -9.21 4.85 13.11
C ALA A 21 -8.32 3.63 13.30
N ARG A 22 -7.98 3.36 14.57
CA ARG A 22 -7.38 2.09 14.99
C ARG A 22 -8.49 1.16 15.47
N TRP A 23 -8.57 -0.03 14.89
CA TRP A 23 -9.56 -1.01 15.26
C TRP A 23 -9.11 -1.84 16.47
N GLY A 24 -9.92 -1.86 17.51
CA GLY A 24 -9.72 -2.63 18.75
C GLY A 24 -11.01 -3.29 19.25
N ARG A 25 -10.99 -3.71 20.50
CA ARG A 25 -12.20 -4.15 21.20
C ARG A 25 -12.44 -3.20 22.39
N ASN A 26 -13.72 -2.83 22.61
CA ASN A 26 -14.14 -2.06 23.78
C ASN A 26 -14.16 -2.96 25.04
N ASP A 27 -14.47 -2.37 26.19
CA ASP A 27 -14.55 -3.06 27.48
C ASP A 27 -15.61 -4.18 27.51
N LYS A 28 -16.57 -4.16 26.59
CA LYS A 28 -17.57 -5.22 26.39
C LYS A 28 -17.09 -6.33 25.42
N GLY A 29 -15.86 -6.24 24.92
CA GLY A 29 -15.28 -7.20 23.96
C GLY A 29 -15.76 -7.04 22.52
N GLU A 30 -16.53 -6.00 22.19
CA GLU A 30 -17.03 -5.71 20.85
C GLU A 30 -15.99 -4.97 20.01
N ARG A 31 -16.05 -5.14 18.69
CA ARG A 31 -15.14 -4.44 17.77
C ARG A 31 -15.46 -2.93 17.79
N HIS A 32 -14.46 -2.13 18.17
CA HIS A 32 -14.58 -0.68 18.30
C HIS A 32 -13.48 0.05 17.52
N ALA A 33 -13.81 1.21 16.94
CA ALA A 33 -12.87 2.05 16.23
C ALA A 33 -12.40 3.19 17.13
N TYR A 34 -11.14 3.20 17.50
CA TYR A 34 -10.54 4.26 18.30
C TYR A 34 -9.87 5.31 17.38
N PRO A 35 -9.93 6.61 17.69
CA PRO A 35 -9.25 7.63 16.90
C PRO A 35 -7.74 7.38 16.89
N ALA A 36 -7.14 7.38 15.70
CA ALA A 36 -5.68 7.24 15.56
C ALA A 36 -4.94 8.54 15.84
N LEU A 37 -5.63 9.68 15.74
CA LEU A 37 -5.10 11.01 15.95
C LEU A 37 -5.83 11.69 17.11
N SER A 38 -5.06 12.36 17.98
CA SER A 38 -5.57 13.24 19.05
C SER A 38 -4.59 14.38 19.27
N ASN A 39 -5.09 15.52 19.72
CA ASN A 39 -4.26 16.67 20.09
C ASN A 39 -3.56 16.45 21.45
N SER A 40 -2.72 17.42 21.87
CA SER A 40 -2.01 17.40 23.15
C SER A 40 -2.94 17.33 24.38
N ARG A 41 -4.21 17.71 24.23
CA ARG A 41 -5.26 17.63 25.26
C ARG A 41 -5.98 16.28 25.27
N LYS A 42 -5.53 15.30 24.45
CA LYS A 42 -6.14 13.98 24.25
C LYS A 42 -7.56 14.00 23.63
N GLU A 43 -7.94 15.10 23.01
CA GLU A 43 -9.20 15.20 22.26
C GLU A 43 -9.02 14.53 20.88
N PRO A 44 -9.99 13.73 20.40
CA PRO A 44 -9.89 13.07 19.10
C PRO A 44 -9.88 14.10 17.95
N THR A 45 -9.03 13.92 16.96
CA THR A 45 -8.85 14.85 15.81
C THR A 45 -8.83 14.18 14.46
N ASN A 46 -9.03 12.87 14.38
CA ASN A 46 -8.94 12.10 13.14
C ASN A 46 -10.01 12.50 12.10
N ALA A 47 -11.27 12.70 12.51
CA ALA A 47 -12.32 13.17 11.61
C ALA A 47 -12.07 14.65 11.19
N ILE A 48 -11.69 15.52 12.13
CA ILE A 48 -11.33 16.91 11.84
C ILE A 48 -10.18 16.98 10.82
N TYR A 49 -9.13 16.17 11.01
CA TYR A 49 -7.99 16.11 10.10
C TYR A 49 -8.39 15.63 8.71
N GLY A 50 -9.21 14.57 8.62
CA GLY A 50 -9.71 14.05 7.36
C GLY A 50 -10.58 15.06 6.62
N MET A 51 -11.54 15.70 7.31
CA MET A 51 -12.42 16.72 6.72
C MET A 51 -11.64 17.97 6.29
N ALA A 52 -10.62 18.40 7.04
CA ALA A 52 -9.74 19.48 6.64
C ALA A 52 -9.06 19.20 5.30
N ASN A 53 -8.53 18.00 5.13
CA ASN A 53 -7.92 17.57 3.88
C ASN A 53 -8.93 17.55 2.72
N LEU A 54 -10.14 17.07 2.96
CA LEU A 54 -11.21 17.01 1.94
C LEU A 54 -11.66 18.41 1.50
N PHE A 55 -11.88 19.33 2.44
CA PHE A 55 -12.29 20.70 2.10
C PHE A 55 -11.22 21.44 1.29
N VAL A 56 -9.94 21.31 1.67
CA VAL A 56 -8.83 21.87 0.91
C VAL A 56 -8.74 21.25 -0.48
N LYS A 57 -8.85 19.92 -0.57
CA LYS A 57 -8.82 19.18 -1.84
C LYS A 57 -9.93 19.64 -2.77
N PHE A 58 -11.19 19.64 -2.31
CA PHE A 58 -12.33 19.98 -3.17
C PHE A 58 -12.32 21.44 -3.60
N ARG A 59 -11.97 22.37 -2.70
CA ARG A 59 -11.83 23.78 -3.07
C ARG A 59 -10.79 23.97 -4.19
N ARG A 60 -9.64 23.28 -4.12
CA ARG A 60 -8.55 23.38 -5.08
C ARG A 60 -8.85 22.67 -6.41
N GLU A 61 -9.34 21.42 -6.34
CA GLU A 61 -9.47 20.55 -7.51
C GLU A 61 -10.77 20.78 -8.27
N LEU A 62 -11.88 20.99 -7.56
CA LEU A 62 -13.18 21.19 -8.19
C LEU A 62 -13.44 22.66 -8.56
N LYS A 63 -12.71 23.61 -7.95
CA LYS A 63 -12.83 25.06 -8.19
C LYS A 63 -14.32 25.50 -8.25
N PRO A 64 -15.10 25.29 -7.17
CA PRO A 64 -16.54 25.61 -7.19
C PRO A 64 -16.77 27.11 -7.29
N ASP A 65 -17.78 27.53 -8.06
CA ASP A 65 -18.33 28.90 -8.03
C ASP A 65 -19.28 29.04 -6.83
N ARG A 66 -19.97 27.95 -6.48
CA ARG A 66 -20.89 27.81 -5.37
C ARG A 66 -20.59 26.50 -4.65
N TRP A 67 -20.70 26.49 -3.32
CA TRP A 67 -20.57 25.25 -2.58
C TRP A 67 -21.41 25.25 -1.30
N ALA A 68 -21.72 24.05 -0.76
CA ALA A 68 -22.47 23.88 0.47
C ALA A 68 -22.08 22.57 1.17
N LEU A 69 -22.15 22.54 2.49
CA LEU A 69 -22.06 21.35 3.33
C LEU A 69 -23.46 21.03 3.84
N ALA A 70 -24.07 19.96 3.35
CA ALA A 70 -25.38 19.51 3.79
C ALA A 70 -25.26 18.69 5.07
N TRP A 71 -26.09 19.02 6.05
CA TRP A 71 -26.11 18.39 7.37
C TRP A 71 -27.49 17.84 7.70
N ASP A 72 -27.55 16.75 8.48
CA ASP A 72 -28.81 16.21 8.95
C ASP A 72 -29.50 17.19 9.91
N GLY A 73 -30.76 17.48 9.67
CA GLY A 73 -31.52 18.36 10.52
C GLY A 73 -31.86 17.70 11.87
N PRO A 74 -32.08 18.50 12.92
CA PRO A 74 -32.44 17.98 14.24
C PRO A 74 -33.85 17.35 14.28
N GLY A 75 -33.98 16.28 15.06
CA GLY A 75 -35.23 15.60 15.31
C GLY A 75 -35.54 14.43 14.36
N PRO A 76 -36.65 13.70 14.63
CA PRO A 76 -37.05 12.62 13.74
C PRO A 76 -37.48 13.18 12.37
N THR A 77 -37.14 12.43 11.32
CA THR A 77 -37.45 12.81 9.93
C THR A 77 -38.83 12.24 9.52
N PHE A 78 -39.43 12.75 8.43
CA PHE A 78 -40.66 12.20 7.88
C PHE A 78 -40.56 10.69 7.58
N ARG A 79 -39.36 10.15 7.33
CA ARG A 79 -39.13 8.72 7.11
C ARG A 79 -39.40 7.90 8.39
N HIS A 80 -39.09 8.45 9.56
CA HIS A 80 -39.44 7.83 10.86
C HIS A 80 -40.95 7.84 11.13
N GLU A 81 -41.68 8.86 10.64
CA GLU A 81 -43.12 8.90 10.72
C GLU A 81 -43.76 7.85 9.81
N LEU A 82 -43.25 7.68 8.59
CA LEU A 82 -43.71 6.67 7.65
C LEU A 82 -43.37 5.24 8.07
N TYR A 83 -42.19 5.03 8.65
CA TYR A 83 -41.69 3.73 9.07
C TYR A 83 -40.88 3.87 10.36
N PRO A 84 -41.48 3.63 11.53
CA PRO A 84 -40.83 3.83 12.84
C PRO A 84 -39.54 3.02 13.06
N ARG A 85 -39.34 1.94 12.28
CA ARG A 85 -38.15 1.11 12.34
C ARG A 85 -37.04 1.58 11.36
N TYR A 86 -37.19 2.71 10.72
CA TYR A 86 -36.21 3.30 9.82
C TYR A 86 -34.92 3.62 10.59
N LYS A 87 -33.80 3.11 10.13
CA LYS A 87 -32.47 3.26 10.77
C LYS A 87 -32.35 2.73 12.22
N GLU A 88 -33.37 2.00 12.78
CA GLU A 88 -33.39 1.50 14.16
C GLU A 88 -32.18 0.62 14.51
N HIS A 89 -31.67 -0.12 13.56
CA HIS A 89 -30.52 -1.04 13.75
C HIS A 89 -29.15 -0.41 13.52
N ARG A 90 -29.10 0.88 13.17
CA ARG A 90 -27.81 1.58 13.06
C ARG A 90 -27.16 1.65 14.45
N PRO A 91 -25.86 1.28 14.58
CA PRO A 91 -25.15 1.44 15.84
C PRO A 91 -25.09 2.93 16.20
N GLU A 92 -25.11 3.22 17.50
CA GLU A 92 -24.90 4.58 18.00
C GLU A 92 -23.59 5.17 17.45
N MET A 93 -23.61 6.46 17.16
CA MET A 93 -22.42 7.19 16.71
C MET A 93 -21.34 7.09 17.80
N PRO A 94 -20.09 6.75 17.45
CA PRO A 94 -18.99 6.78 18.41
C PRO A 94 -18.90 8.15 19.10
N ALA A 95 -18.78 8.15 20.42
CA ALA A 95 -18.69 9.39 21.19
C ALA A 95 -17.53 10.28 20.74
N GLU A 96 -16.43 9.65 20.33
CA GLU A 96 -15.25 10.32 19.80
C GLU A 96 -15.48 10.97 18.43
N LEU A 97 -16.39 10.45 17.61
CA LEU A 97 -16.82 11.12 16.37
C LEU A 97 -17.78 12.24 16.67
N SER A 98 -18.76 12.00 17.55
CA SER A 98 -19.74 13.00 17.98
C SER A 98 -19.06 14.27 18.51
N ALA A 99 -18.00 14.12 19.31
CA ALA A 99 -17.20 15.23 19.84
C ALA A 99 -16.48 16.06 18.75
N GLN A 100 -16.33 15.54 17.53
CA GLN A 100 -15.65 16.21 16.42
C GLN A 100 -16.63 16.92 15.46
N LEU A 101 -17.93 16.71 15.55
CA LEU A 101 -18.90 17.26 14.59
C LEU A 101 -18.98 18.79 14.65
N THR A 102 -19.16 19.38 15.84
CA THR A 102 -19.16 20.85 15.99
C THR A 102 -17.85 21.49 15.53
N PRO A 103 -16.67 20.97 15.88
CA PRO A 103 -15.41 21.42 15.28
C PRO A 103 -15.37 21.33 13.75
N ILE A 104 -15.97 20.30 13.13
CA ILE A 104 -16.04 20.20 11.66
C ILE A 104 -16.91 21.30 11.05
N GLU A 105 -18.02 21.65 11.69
CA GLU A 105 -18.82 22.80 11.28
C GLU A 105 -18.05 24.10 11.39
N ASP A 106 -17.33 24.33 12.52
CA ASP A 106 -16.51 25.52 12.71
C ASP A 106 -15.41 25.61 11.64
N LEU A 107 -14.80 24.47 11.30
CA LEU A 107 -13.82 24.41 10.20
C LEU A 107 -14.46 24.79 8.86
N ALA A 108 -15.64 24.27 8.54
CA ALA A 108 -16.35 24.61 7.30
C ALA A 108 -16.61 26.12 7.22
N ARG A 109 -17.07 26.75 8.33
CA ARG A 109 -17.28 28.20 8.41
C ARG A 109 -15.99 28.99 8.24
N CYS A 110 -14.87 28.54 8.86
CA CYS A 110 -13.55 29.17 8.66
C CYS A 110 -13.08 29.09 7.20
N MET A 111 -13.43 28.00 6.52
CA MET A 111 -13.09 27.77 5.10
C MET A 111 -14.04 28.52 4.12
N GLY A 112 -15.02 29.25 4.62
CA GLY A 112 -16.03 29.94 3.81
C GLY A 112 -16.99 28.98 3.11
N LEU A 113 -17.27 27.82 3.72
CA LEU A 113 -18.19 26.78 3.25
C LEU A 113 -19.48 26.87 4.05
N PRO A 114 -20.62 27.31 3.43
CA PRO A 114 -21.91 27.36 4.10
C PRO A 114 -22.37 25.99 4.57
N VAL A 115 -22.85 25.91 5.81
CA VAL A 115 -23.42 24.71 6.40
C VAL A 115 -24.95 24.86 6.38
N LEU A 116 -25.63 23.86 5.78
CA LEU A 116 -27.08 23.86 5.60
C LEU A 116 -27.70 22.63 6.25
N GLU A 117 -28.76 22.90 7.06
CA GLU A 117 -29.58 21.87 7.67
C GLU A 117 -31.05 22.28 7.61
N LYS A 118 -31.96 21.29 7.64
CA LYS A 118 -33.40 21.56 7.74
C LYS A 118 -34.02 20.61 8.79
N ALA A 119 -34.65 21.19 9.81
CA ALA A 119 -35.31 20.38 10.87
C ALA A 119 -36.30 19.36 10.28
N GLY A 120 -36.22 18.10 10.72
CA GLY A 120 -37.07 17.01 10.25
C GLY A 120 -36.74 16.46 8.87
N MET A 121 -35.57 16.86 8.29
CA MET A 121 -35.08 16.40 6.99
C MET A 121 -33.65 15.87 7.13
N GLU A 122 -33.27 14.97 6.24
CA GLU A 122 -31.89 14.44 6.14
C GLU A 122 -31.04 15.29 5.19
N ALA A 123 -29.70 15.19 5.31
CA ALA A 123 -28.76 15.85 4.42
C ALA A 123 -29.05 15.53 2.95
N ASP A 124 -29.51 14.32 2.65
CA ASP A 124 -29.84 13.86 1.30
C ASP A 124 -30.97 14.70 0.66
N ASP A 125 -31.97 15.07 1.46
CA ASP A 125 -33.08 15.92 0.98
C ASP A 125 -32.61 17.38 0.73
N VAL A 126 -31.69 17.88 1.58
CA VAL A 126 -31.03 19.19 1.36
C VAL A 126 -30.19 19.15 0.09
N MET A 127 -29.36 18.11 -0.11
CA MET A 127 -28.55 17.94 -1.32
C MET A 127 -29.43 17.82 -2.58
N ALA A 128 -30.50 17.05 -2.49
CA ALA A 128 -31.46 16.88 -3.61
C ALA A 128 -32.15 18.19 -4.00
N THR A 129 -32.51 19.02 -3.01
CA THR A 129 -33.09 20.34 -3.24
C THR A 129 -32.07 21.29 -3.90
N LEU A 130 -30.83 21.32 -3.39
CA LEU A 130 -29.76 22.12 -3.95
C LEU A 130 -29.39 21.68 -5.38
N SER A 131 -29.44 20.36 -5.66
CA SER A 131 -29.16 19.85 -7.00
C SER A 131 -30.17 20.37 -8.03
N ARG A 132 -31.45 20.40 -7.67
CA ARG A 132 -32.50 20.98 -8.52
C ARG A 132 -32.31 22.48 -8.71
N ILE A 133 -32.11 23.24 -7.60
CA ILE A 133 -31.92 24.69 -7.70
C ILE A 133 -30.71 25.07 -8.55
N GLY A 134 -29.60 24.31 -8.40
CA GLY A 134 -28.39 24.53 -9.22
C GLY A 134 -28.60 24.17 -10.68
N ALA A 135 -29.23 23.03 -10.98
CA ALA A 135 -29.52 22.60 -12.34
C ALA A 135 -30.48 23.60 -13.05
N ASP A 136 -31.56 24.03 -12.37
CA ASP A 136 -32.52 25.01 -12.87
C ASP A 136 -31.85 26.37 -13.20
N ALA A 137 -30.75 26.70 -12.51
CA ALA A 137 -29.96 27.91 -12.71
C ALA A 137 -28.79 27.73 -13.68
N GLY A 138 -28.64 26.56 -14.32
CA GLY A 138 -27.62 26.28 -15.34
C GLY A 138 -26.22 25.97 -14.80
N TYR A 139 -26.11 25.50 -13.56
CA TYR A 139 -24.86 25.04 -12.96
C TYR A 139 -24.59 23.56 -13.30
N GLU A 140 -23.31 23.20 -13.45
CA GLU A 140 -22.83 21.82 -13.28
C GLU A 140 -22.85 21.49 -11.78
N VAL A 141 -23.68 20.55 -11.37
CA VAL A 141 -23.86 20.20 -9.94
C VAL A 141 -23.08 18.92 -9.62
N LEU A 142 -22.16 18.99 -8.66
CA LEU A 142 -21.37 17.86 -8.17
C LEU A 142 -21.81 17.53 -6.74
N LEU A 143 -22.45 16.36 -6.56
CA LEU A 143 -22.84 15.84 -5.26
C LEU A 143 -21.73 14.91 -4.74
N ILE A 144 -21.14 15.23 -3.58
CA ILE A 144 -20.03 14.45 -3.00
C ILE A 144 -20.58 13.61 -1.86
N THR A 145 -20.93 12.37 -2.17
CA THR A 145 -21.49 11.42 -1.20
C THR A 145 -21.20 9.97 -1.57
N GLY A 146 -21.19 9.09 -0.58
CA GLY A 146 -21.17 7.63 -0.74
C GLY A 146 -22.55 7.00 -0.82
N ASP A 147 -23.61 7.78 -0.62
CA ASP A 147 -24.97 7.26 -0.59
C ASP A 147 -25.48 6.93 -2.01
N LYS A 148 -26.03 5.72 -2.12
CA LYS A 148 -26.56 5.21 -3.40
C LYS A 148 -27.92 5.84 -3.74
N ASP A 149 -28.67 6.32 -2.74
CA ASP A 149 -29.97 6.93 -2.94
C ASP A 149 -29.85 8.23 -3.75
N MET A 150 -28.71 8.91 -3.64
CA MET A 150 -28.38 10.12 -4.41
C MET A 150 -28.19 9.88 -5.90
N LEU A 151 -27.99 8.63 -6.34
CA LEU A 151 -27.85 8.29 -7.76
C LEU A 151 -29.12 8.49 -8.57
N GLN A 152 -30.29 8.56 -7.90
CA GLN A 152 -31.59 8.91 -8.55
C GLN A 152 -31.62 10.35 -9.08
N LEU A 153 -30.68 11.21 -8.62
CA LEU A 153 -30.63 12.64 -8.99
C LEU A 153 -29.76 12.90 -10.22
N VAL A 154 -29.01 11.92 -10.67
CA VAL A 154 -28.04 12.07 -11.75
C VAL A 154 -28.75 12.29 -13.08
N ASP A 155 -28.40 13.39 -13.76
CA ASP A 155 -28.89 13.77 -15.07
C ASP A 155 -27.79 14.46 -15.90
N GLU A 156 -28.15 15.26 -16.92
CA GLU A 156 -27.17 15.97 -17.77
C GLU A 156 -26.41 17.07 -16.99
N SER A 157 -27.00 17.62 -15.92
CA SER A 157 -26.46 18.72 -15.13
C SER A 157 -25.94 18.27 -13.75
N VAL A 158 -26.39 17.12 -13.26
CA VAL A 158 -26.10 16.61 -11.91
C VAL A 158 -25.25 15.34 -11.99
N MET A 159 -24.13 15.31 -11.29
CA MET A 159 -23.20 14.19 -11.19
C MET A 159 -22.89 13.86 -9.73
N VAL A 160 -22.74 12.56 -9.41
CA VAL A 160 -22.28 12.11 -8.08
C VAL A 160 -20.81 11.76 -8.10
N LEU A 161 -20.03 12.33 -7.18
CA LEU A 161 -18.66 11.95 -6.88
C LEU A 161 -18.67 10.97 -5.67
N SER A 162 -18.61 9.67 -5.97
CA SER A 162 -18.70 8.62 -4.95
C SER A 162 -17.31 8.20 -4.46
N PRO A 163 -17.04 8.23 -3.15
CA PRO A 163 -15.76 7.81 -2.57
C PRO A 163 -15.41 6.36 -2.90
N GLN A 164 -14.16 6.08 -3.29
CA GLN A 164 -13.69 4.72 -3.52
C GLN A 164 -13.30 4.01 -2.21
N ALA A 165 -13.38 2.67 -2.21
CA ALA A 165 -13.11 1.85 -1.01
C ALA A 165 -11.63 1.89 -0.57
N LYS A 166 -10.69 2.23 -1.47
CA LYS A 166 -9.27 2.40 -1.18
C LYS A 166 -8.77 3.70 -1.81
N GLY A 167 -8.01 4.47 -1.03
CA GLY A 167 -7.43 5.74 -1.47
C GLY A 167 -8.36 6.94 -1.29
N ASP A 168 -7.88 8.11 -1.71
CA ASP A 168 -8.59 9.40 -1.64
C ASP A 168 -9.34 9.73 -2.94
N ASP A 169 -9.50 8.76 -3.85
CA ASP A 169 -10.12 8.95 -5.14
C ASP A 169 -11.64 8.86 -5.08
N TYR A 170 -12.30 9.56 -6.00
CA TYR A 170 -13.74 9.59 -6.17
C TYR A 170 -14.12 9.11 -7.58
N ALA A 171 -15.05 8.15 -7.66
CA ALA A 171 -15.66 7.79 -8.93
C ALA A 171 -16.67 8.85 -9.35
N ARG A 172 -16.53 9.37 -10.56
CA ARG A 172 -17.54 10.24 -11.18
C ARG A 172 -18.65 9.35 -11.75
N LEU A 173 -19.86 9.53 -11.26
CA LEU A 173 -21.04 8.79 -11.67
C LEU A 173 -22.02 9.75 -12.35
N ASP A 174 -21.94 9.81 -13.67
CA ASP A 174 -22.94 10.38 -14.58
C ASP A 174 -23.99 9.31 -14.94
N ALA A 175 -24.94 9.61 -15.80
CA ALA A 175 -26.01 8.69 -16.18
C ALA A 175 -25.47 7.37 -16.77
N GLU A 176 -24.37 7.41 -17.54
CA GLU A 176 -23.72 6.21 -18.08
C GLU A 176 -23.01 5.42 -16.99
N GLY A 177 -22.32 6.10 -16.06
CA GLY A 177 -21.66 5.47 -14.90
C GLY A 177 -22.65 4.81 -13.95
N VAL A 178 -23.82 5.40 -13.73
CA VAL A 178 -24.91 4.77 -12.97
C VAL A 178 -25.40 3.53 -13.69
N ARG A 179 -25.67 3.62 -15.00
CA ARG A 179 -26.12 2.47 -15.82
C ARG A 179 -25.07 1.35 -15.85
N ALA A 180 -23.80 1.69 -16.00
CA ALA A 180 -22.72 0.70 -15.99
C ALA A 180 -22.56 0.00 -14.63
N LYS A 181 -22.80 0.70 -13.52
CA LYS A 181 -22.65 0.19 -12.15
C LYS A 181 -23.88 -0.59 -11.67
N TRP A 182 -25.08 -0.11 -11.98
CA TRP A 182 -26.35 -0.63 -11.45
C TRP A 182 -27.21 -1.38 -12.47
N GLY A 183 -26.85 -1.36 -13.77
CA GLY A 183 -27.60 -2.02 -14.82
C GLY A 183 -28.90 -1.31 -15.24
N VAL A 184 -29.22 -0.19 -14.60
CA VAL A 184 -30.42 0.62 -14.85
C VAL A 184 -30.06 2.09 -14.93
N PRO A 185 -30.84 2.95 -15.63
CA PRO A 185 -30.60 4.39 -15.66
C PRO A 185 -30.95 5.04 -14.31
N PRO A 186 -30.48 6.29 -14.04
CA PRO A 186 -30.67 6.99 -12.77
C PRO A 186 -32.10 7.04 -12.27
N GLU A 187 -33.05 7.32 -13.15
CA GLU A 187 -34.48 7.43 -12.86
C GLU A 187 -35.10 6.13 -12.32
N GLN A 188 -34.48 5.00 -12.56
CA GLN A 188 -34.94 3.68 -12.05
C GLN A 188 -34.26 3.27 -10.72
N ILE A 189 -33.26 4.01 -10.22
CA ILE A 189 -32.56 3.67 -8.99
C ILE A 189 -33.51 3.55 -7.81
N ARG A 190 -34.43 4.50 -7.60
CA ARG A 190 -35.43 4.42 -6.53
C ARG A 190 -36.33 3.20 -6.65
N ASP A 191 -36.63 2.75 -7.89
CA ASP A 191 -37.43 1.57 -8.15
C ASP A 191 -36.65 0.27 -7.89
N VAL A 192 -35.32 0.25 -8.13
CA VAL A 192 -34.44 -0.84 -7.70
C VAL A 192 -34.46 -0.96 -6.17
N LEU A 193 -34.29 0.17 -5.48
CA LEU A 193 -34.30 0.22 -4.02
C LEU A 193 -35.66 -0.15 -3.42
N ALA A 194 -36.76 0.24 -4.08
CA ALA A 194 -38.11 -0.16 -3.71
C ALA A 194 -38.29 -1.69 -3.66
N LEU A 195 -37.71 -2.38 -4.64
CA LEU A 195 -37.81 -3.83 -4.77
C LEU A 195 -36.83 -4.58 -3.86
N MET A 196 -35.55 -4.14 -3.80
CA MET A 196 -34.53 -4.85 -3.06
C MET A 196 -34.46 -4.46 -1.57
N GLY A 197 -35.00 -3.29 -1.20
CA GLY A 197 -34.79 -2.71 0.12
C GLY A 197 -33.39 -2.19 0.39
N ASP A 198 -33.17 -1.67 1.57
CA ASP A 198 -31.86 -1.29 2.06
C ASP A 198 -31.58 -1.79 3.48
N ALA A 199 -30.58 -2.67 3.59
CA ALA A 199 -30.14 -3.17 4.90
C ALA A 199 -29.39 -2.10 5.73
N THR A 200 -28.87 -1.04 5.11
CA THR A 200 -28.17 0.05 5.79
C THR A 200 -29.17 1.00 6.46
N ASP A 201 -30.26 1.31 5.79
CA ASP A 201 -31.31 2.20 6.27
C ASP A 201 -32.50 1.45 6.89
N GLY A 202 -32.50 0.12 6.76
CA GLY A 202 -33.45 -0.75 7.44
C GLY A 202 -34.82 -0.81 6.84
N TYR A 203 -35.03 -0.39 5.58
CA TYR A 203 -36.31 -0.58 4.92
C TYR A 203 -36.34 -1.87 4.10
N PRO A 204 -37.52 -2.60 4.13
CA PRO A 204 -37.49 -4.04 3.87
C PRO A 204 -37.39 -4.46 2.39
N GLY A 205 -37.87 -3.65 1.44
CA GLY A 205 -38.07 -4.09 0.06
C GLY A 205 -39.05 -5.27 -0.04
N VAL A 206 -38.96 -6.02 -1.13
CA VAL A 206 -39.72 -7.26 -1.31
C VAL A 206 -38.89 -8.44 -0.84
N PRO A 207 -39.31 -9.22 0.19
CA PRO A 207 -38.55 -10.32 0.74
C PRO A 207 -38.10 -11.35 -0.31
N GLY A 208 -36.76 -11.53 -0.44
CA GLY A 208 -36.17 -12.45 -1.40
C GLY A 208 -35.99 -11.89 -2.82
N VAL A 209 -36.22 -10.59 -3.03
CA VAL A 209 -35.83 -9.87 -4.23
C VAL A 209 -34.52 -9.13 -3.94
N GLY A 210 -33.44 -9.54 -4.55
CA GLY A 210 -32.15 -8.84 -4.49
C GLY A 210 -31.89 -8.01 -5.74
N GLU A 211 -30.76 -7.28 -5.73
CA GLU A 211 -30.35 -6.35 -6.80
C GLU A 211 -30.52 -6.92 -8.22
N LYS A 212 -29.97 -8.10 -8.49
CA LYS A 212 -30.05 -8.74 -9.82
C LYS A 212 -31.48 -8.98 -10.28
N THR A 213 -32.37 -9.40 -9.37
CA THR A 213 -33.76 -9.67 -9.69
C THR A 213 -34.54 -8.36 -9.89
N ALA A 214 -34.24 -7.32 -9.08
CA ALA A 214 -34.83 -6.01 -9.24
C ALA A 214 -34.45 -5.38 -10.59
N VAL A 215 -33.17 -5.45 -10.96
CA VAL A 215 -32.66 -4.97 -12.25
C VAL A 215 -33.30 -5.74 -13.43
N GLU A 216 -33.38 -7.10 -13.36
CA GLU A 216 -34.05 -7.92 -14.39
C GLU A 216 -35.53 -7.51 -14.58
N LEU A 217 -36.25 -7.26 -13.49
CA LEU A 217 -37.64 -6.81 -13.54
C LEU A 217 -37.77 -5.42 -14.16
N LEU A 218 -36.97 -4.45 -13.73
CA LEU A 218 -37.04 -3.09 -14.21
C LEU A 218 -36.56 -2.94 -15.67
N THR A 219 -35.58 -3.73 -16.08
CA THR A 219 -35.20 -3.82 -17.50
C THR A 219 -36.34 -4.35 -18.38
N THR A 220 -37.17 -5.27 -17.83
CA THR A 220 -38.27 -5.88 -18.57
C THR A 220 -39.52 -4.99 -18.57
N PHE A 221 -39.84 -4.38 -17.45
CA PHE A 221 -41.14 -3.69 -17.25
C PHE A 221 -41.01 -2.15 -17.20
N GLY A 222 -39.82 -1.59 -17.07
CA GLY A 222 -39.55 -0.16 -17.08
C GLY A 222 -39.70 0.51 -15.72
N SER A 223 -40.73 0.17 -14.93
CA SER A 223 -40.96 0.75 -13.61
C SER A 223 -41.65 -0.24 -12.66
N VAL A 224 -41.63 0.07 -11.36
CA VAL A 224 -42.38 -0.71 -10.35
C VAL A 224 -43.90 -0.67 -10.66
N ASP A 225 -44.44 0.46 -11.11
CA ASP A 225 -45.88 0.60 -11.42
C ASP A 225 -46.25 -0.30 -12.61
N ALA A 226 -45.52 -0.18 -13.73
CA ALA A 226 -45.76 -1.01 -14.91
C ALA A 226 -45.56 -2.51 -14.64
N MET A 227 -44.61 -2.88 -13.76
CA MET A 227 -44.44 -4.26 -13.32
C MET A 227 -45.64 -4.77 -12.55
N TYR A 228 -46.25 -3.97 -11.62
CA TYR A 228 -47.43 -4.37 -10.87
C TYR A 228 -48.70 -4.44 -11.73
N GLU A 229 -48.79 -3.63 -12.77
CA GLU A 229 -49.89 -3.72 -13.76
C GLU A 229 -49.78 -5.00 -14.61
N ARG A 230 -48.56 -5.51 -14.83
CA ARG A 230 -48.25 -6.62 -15.72
C ARG A 230 -47.71 -7.86 -14.99
N LEU A 231 -48.08 -8.07 -13.70
CA LEU A 231 -47.60 -9.18 -12.87
C LEU A 231 -47.79 -10.57 -13.51
N ALA A 232 -48.87 -10.76 -14.32
CA ALA A 232 -49.18 -11.99 -15.00
C ALA A 232 -48.11 -12.38 -16.05
N GLU A 233 -47.30 -11.43 -16.52
CA GLU A 233 -46.25 -11.65 -17.52
C GLU A 233 -44.93 -12.14 -16.90
N ILE A 234 -44.82 -12.17 -15.58
CA ILE A 234 -43.62 -12.65 -14.86
C ILE A 234 -43.52 -14.16 -15.00
N LYS A 235 -42.50 -14.62 -15.71
CA LYS A 235 -42.28 -16.03 -16.05
C LYS A 235 -42.14 -16.98 -14.85
N LYS A 236 -41.79 -16.46 -13.66
CA LYS A 236 -41.59 -17.21 -12.42
C LYS A 236 -42.80 -17.05 -11.48
N PRO A 237 -43.75 -18.01 -11.43
CA PRO A 237 -44.99 -17.87 -10.65
C PRO A 237 -44.73 -17.56 -9.15
N ALA A 238 -43.72 -18.19 -8.57
CA ALA A 238 -43.34 -17.95 -7.17
C ALA A 238 -42.86 -16.50 -6.91
N LEU A 239 -42.20 -15.89 -7.89
CA LEU A 239 -41.78 -14.48 -7.81
C LEU A 239 -42.97 -13.54 -7.97
N ALA A 240 -43.84 -13.81 -8.95
CA ALA A 240 -45.06 -13.03 -9.16
C ALA A 240 -45.97 -13.05 -7.90
N LYS A 241 -46.11 -14.22 -7.25
CA LYS A 241 -46.87 -14.35 -5.96
C LYS A 241 -46.22 -13.50 -4.86
N LYS A 242 -44.89 -13.59 -4.67
CA LYS A 242 -44.17 -12.78 -3.67
C LYS A 242 -44.35 -11.28 -3.89
N LEU A 243 -44.21 -10.83 -5.14
CA LEU A 243 -44.41 -9.41 -5.49
C LEU A 243 -45.84 -8.97 -5.17
N ALA A 244 -46.85 -9.77 -5.54
CA ALA A 244 -48.24 -9.49 -5.25
C ALA A 244 -48.50 -9.37 -3.73
N GLU A 245 -48.02 -10.31 -2.93
CA GLU A 245 -48.21 -10.35 -1.48
C GLU A 245 -47.49 -9.21 -0.76
N ASN A 246 -46.39 -8.67 -1.32
CA ASN A 246 -45.57 -7.63 -0.70
C ASN A 246 -45.64 -6.28 -1.44
N LYS A 247 -46.71 -6.05 -2.22
CA LYS A 247 -46.91 -4.79 -2.97
C LYS A 247 -46.80 -3.55 -2.07
N ALA A 248 -47.44 -3.57 -0.91
CA ALA A 248 -47.40 -2.46 0.02
C ALA A 248 -46.00 -2.15 0.55
N LEU A 249 -45.16 -3.20 0.80
CA LEU A 249 -43.79 -3.02 1.24
C LEU A 249 -42.90 -2.42 0.12
N ALA A 250 -43.10 -2.79 -1.14
CA ALA A 250 -42.37 -2.21 -2.27
C ALA A 250 -42.64 -0.71 -2.39
N TYR A 251 -43.90 -0.29 -2.28
CA TYR A 251 -44.30 1.12 -2.36
C TYR A 251 -43.82 1.91 -1.14
N LEU A 252 -43.90 1.35 0.08
CA LEU A 252 -43.32 1.95 1.28
C LEU A 252 -41.81 2.16 1.11
N SER A 253 -41.10 1.13 0.66
CA SER A 253 -39.65 1.22 0.43
C SER A 253 -39.31 2.22 -0.66
N ARG A 254 -40.12 2.34 -1.71
CA ARG A 254 -39.96 3.38 -2.74
C ARG A 254 -40.09 4.78 -2.16
N GLU A 255 -41.07 5.01 -1.28
CA GLU A 255 -41.29 6.31 -0.64
C GLU A 255 -40.12 6.67 0.30
N LEU A 256 -39.65 5.69 1.10
CA LEU A 256 -38.49 5.87 1.97
C LEU A 256 -37.19 6.16 1.22
N ALA A 257 -36.96 5.51 0.06
CA ALA A 257 -35.80 5.73 -0.81
C ALA A 257 -35.88 7.04 -1.63
N THR A 258 -37.05 7.65 -1.77
CA THR A 258 -37.24 8.86 -2.55
C THR A 258 -36.78 10.08 -1.78
N VAL A 259 -35.79 10.82 -2.34
CA VAL A 259 -35.32 12.08 -1.74
C VAL A 259 -36.21 13.26 -2.15
N ARG A 260 -36.46 14.19 -1.22
CA ARG A 260 -37.24 15.39 -1.46
C ARG A 260 -36.38 16.46 -2.15
N ARG A 261 -36.94 17.10 -3.18
CA ARG A 261 -36.24 18.10 -4.02
C ARG A 261 -36.83 19.50 -3.92
N ASP A 262 -37.80 19.70 -3.07
CA ASP A 262 -38.66 20.90 -3.01
C ASP A 262 -38.67 21.58 -1.66
N LEU A 263 -37.63 21.37 -0.84
CA LEU A 263 -37.53 22.02 0.45
C LEU A 263 -37.37 23.54 0.32
N ASP A 264 -38.08 24.26 1.17
CA ASP A 264 -37.75 25.67 1.41
C ASP A 264 -36.56 25.77 2.38
N LEU A 265 -35.36 26.02 1.82
CA LEU A 265 -34.13 26.14 2.59
C LEU A 265 -33.91 27.57 3.09
N GLY A 266 -34.75 28.55 2.67
CA GLY A 266 -34.61 29.96 3.06
C GLY A 266 -33.32 30.65 2.57
N ILE A 267 -32.70 30.12 1.50
CA ILE A 267 -31.45 30.63 0.91
C ILE A 267 -31.59 30.82 -0.59
N SER A 268 -30.73 31.67 -1.14
CA SER A 268 -30.50 31.85 -2.57
C SER A 268 -29.16 31.22 -3.00
N LEU A 269 -28.94 31.02 -4.31
CA LEU A 269 -27.66 30.57 -4.83
C LEU A 269 -26.51 31.56 -4.53
N ASP A 270 -26.81 32.83 -4.34
CA ASP A 270 -25.78 33.82 -3.98
C ASP A 270 -25.25 33.64 -2.56
N ASP A 271 -26.05 33.09 -1.64
CA ASP A 271 -25.63 32.76 -0.30
C ASP A 271 -24.64 31.58 -0.26
N LEU A 272 -24.54 30.82 -1.36
CA LEU A 272 -23.61 29.69 -1.55
C LEU A 272 -22.32 30.09 -2.27
N ALA A 273 -22.08 31.38 -2.53
CA ALA A 273 -20.86 31.83 -3.16
C ALA A 273 -19.63 31.42 -2.34
N VAL A 274 -18.56 31.00 -3.02
CA VAL A 274 -17.32 30.61 -2.35
C VAL A 274 -16.73 31.85 -1.66
N ALA A 275 -16.92 31.92 -0.33
CA ALA A 275 -16.43 33.03 0.45
C ALA A 275 -14.90 32.93 0.68
N PRO A 276 -14.19 34.07 0.89
CA PRO A 276 -12.81 34.08 1.30
C PRO A 276 -12.59 33.27 2.59
N ILE A 277 -11.46 32.57 2.69
CA ILE A 277 -11.09 31.86 3.91
C ILE A 277 -10.81 32.87 5.01
N ARG A 278 -11.38 32.70 6.18
CA ARG A 278 -11.17 33.54 7.36
C ARG A 278 -9.85 33.16 8.01
N ARG A 279 -8.76 33.74 7.51
CA ARG A 279 -7.37 33.38 7.84
C ARG A 279 -7.11 33.31 9.35
N ASP A 280 -7.48 34.31 10.09
CA ASP A 280 -7.17 34.37 11.53
C ASP A 280 -7.98 33.35 12.34
N GLU A 281 -9.25 33.13 11.96
CA GLU A 281 -10.09 32.08 12.54
C GLU A 281 -9.56 30.70 12.18
N LEU A 282 -9.15 30.47 10.93
CA LEU A 282 -8.56 29.21 10.48
C LEU A 282 -7.22 28.93 11.20
N MET A 283 -6.38 29.96 11.39
CA MET A 283 -5.13 29.84 12.13
C MET A 283 -5.37 29.51 13.62
N ALA A 284 -6.36 30.17 14.25
CA ALA A 284 -6.77 29.87 15.62
C ALA A 284 -7.31 28.44 15.74
N PHE A 285 -8.13 28.02 14.79
CA PHE A 285 -8.66 26.65 14.69
C PHE A 285 -7.53 25.63 14.53
N ALA A 286 -6.60 25.84 13.60
CA ALA A 286 -5.46 24.98 13.34
C ALA A 286 -4.58 24.76 14.58
N LYS A 287 -4.29 25.85 15.33
CA LYS A 287 -3.57 25.80 16.60
C LYS A 287 -4.36 25.09 17.71
N ARG A 288 -5.68 25.32 17.80
CA ARG A 288 -6.56 24.71 18.81
C ARG A 288 -6.62 23.19 18.65
N TRP A 289 -6.74 22.71 17.40
CA TRP A 289 -6.89 21.30 17.05
C TRP A 289 -5.58 20.65 16.60
N GLU A 290 -4.45 21.39 16.54
CA GLU A 290 -3.10 20.93 16.15
C GLU A 290 -3.05 20.32 14.73
N VAL A 291 -3.84 20.90 13.81
CA VAL A 291 -3.87 20.49 12.40
C VAL A 291 -2.90 21.36 11.58
N ARG A 292 -1.63 20.99 11.58
CA ARG A 292 -0.52 21.76 10.95
C ARG A 292 -0.76 22.10 9.48
N ARG A 293 -1.44 21.24 8.73
CA ARG A 293 -1.76 21.49 7.32
C ARG A 293 -2.66 22.73 7.13
N LEU A 294 -3.56 23.01 8.06
CA LEU A 294 -4.39 24.21 8.01
C LEU A 294 -3.60 25.48 8.31
N GLU A 295 -2.53 25.40 9.13
CA GLU A 295 -1.63 26.53 9.35
C GLU A 295 -0.91 26.92 8.05
N GLN A 296 -0.48 25.92 7.25
CA GLN A 296 0.12 26.15 5.95
C GLN A 296 -0.87 26.77 4.97
N VAL A 297 -2.08 26.21 4.87
CA VAL A 297 -3.14 26.74 4.01
C VAL A 297 -3.48 28.18 4.37
N ALA A 298 -3.58 28.51 5.67
CA ALA A 298 -3.82 29.88 6.13
C ALA A 298 -2.66 30.85 5.79
N ASN A 299 -1.42 30.35 5.76
CA ASN A 299 -0.25 31.14 5.38
C ASN A 299 -0.16 31.34 3.85
N ASP A 300 -0.39 30.28 3.05
CA ASP A 300 -0.30 30.33 1.59
C ASP A 300 -1.37 31.23 0.96
N LEU A 301 -2.56 31.30 1.57
CA LEU A 301 -3.66 32.16 1.12
C LEU A 301 -3.47 33.65 1.53
N GLY A 302 -2.68 33.93 2.55
CA GLY A 302 -2.38 35.31 2.99
C GLY A 302 -1.55 36.13 2.00
N VAL A 303 -0.95 35.48 0.99
CA VAL A 303 -0.21 36.14 -0.08
C VAL A 303 -1.13 36.52 -1.26
N ALA A 304 -2.19 35.76 -1.50
CA ALA A 304 -3.13 35.99 -2.61
C ALA A 304 -4.25 37.00 -2.28
N ASP A 305 -4.74 37.02 -1.03
CA ASP A 305 -5.89 37.88 -0.62
C ASP A 305 -5.49 39.34 -0.28
N ALA A 306 -4.20 39.63 -0.12
CA ALA A 306 -3.74 40.98 0.10
C ALA A 306 -3.91 41.91 -1.14
N GLN A 307 -4.30 41.39 -2.29
CA GLN A 307 -4.52 42.14 -3.55
C GLN A 307 -5.98 42.37 -3.91
N ALA A 308 -6.95 41.81 -3.19
CA ALA A 308 -8.38 41.94 -3.49
C ALA A 308 -9.14 42.57 -2.30
N GLY A 309 -9.00 43.83 -2.15
CA GLY A 309 -9.77 44.59 -1.14
C GLY A 309 -11.11 45.07 -1.63
N ALA A 310 -12.21 44.54 -1.05
CA ALA A 310 -13.47 45.29 -0.86
C ALA A 310 -14.35 44.59 0.21
N PRO A 311 -15.00 45.35 1.14
CA PRO A 311 -15.74 44.76 2.26
C PRO A 311 -17.17 44.41 1.88
N VAL A 312 -17.60 43.21 2.23
CA VAL A 312 -18.99 42.76 2.16
C VAL A 312 -19.68 42.99 3.51
N PRO A 313 -20.92 43.50 3.56
CA PRO A 313 -21.58 43.84 4.83
C PRO A 313 -22.04 42.62 5.60
N GLN A 314 -21.73 42.60 6.89
CA GLN A 314 -22.14 41.55 7.83
C GLN A 314 -23.58 41.81 8.29
N ARG A 315 -24.46 40.82 8.18
CA ARG A 315 -25.68 40.70 9.02
C ARG A 315 -25.37 39.78 10.19
N PRO A 316 -25.74 40.11 11.43
CA PRO A 316 -25.50 39.27 12.60
C PRO A 316 -26.49 38.11 12.61
N MET A 317 -25.96 36.87 12.63
CA MET A 317 -26.75 35.68 12.98
C MET A 317 -26.77 35.52 14.50
N GLU A 318 -27.95 35.42 15.04
CA GLU A 318 -28.23 35.23 16.49
C GLU A 318 -27.58 33.94 16.98
N ARG A 319 -26.85 34.06 18.08
CA ARG A 319 -26.32 32.91 18.82
C ARG A 319 -27.48 32.13 19.45
N ARG A 320 -27.69 30.89 19.05
CA ARG A 320 -28.49 29.95 19.79
C ARG A 320 -27.81 29.60 21.11
N GLY A 321 -28.47 29.87 22.22
CA GLY A 321 -28.03 29.52 23.54
C GLY A 321 -28.02 27.99 23.75
N THR A 322 -26.97 27.54 24.36
CA THR A 322 -26.80 26.17 24.83
C THR A 322 -27.82 25.84 25.91
N ALA A 323 -28.80 25.01 25.60
CA ALA A 323 -29.69 24.39 26.60
C ALA A 323 -28.96 23.21 27.24
N ALA A 324 -28.15 23.50 28.27
CA ALA A 324 -27.58 22.52 29.17
C ALA A 324 -27.42 23.13 30.55
N GLU A 325 -28.56 23.44 31.16
CA GLU A 325 -28.67 23.67 32.60
C GLU A 325 -30.13 23.40 33.03
N GLN A 326 -30.35 22.17 33.50
CA GLN A 326 -31.27 21.84 34.55
C GLN A 326 -31.40 20.31 34.70
N SER A 327 -30.54 19.76 35.53
CA SER A 327 -30.93 18.76 36.54
C SER A 327 -29.74 18.43 37.44
N GLY A 328 -29.50 19.30 38.38
CA GLY A 328 -28.60 19.04 39.49
C GLY A 328 -29.44 19.01 40.76
N ARG A 329 -29.40 17.91 41.46
CA ARG A 329 -29.56 17.85 42.95
C ARG A 329 -29.05 16.52 43.46
N GLY A 330 -27.91 16.56 44.10
CA GLY A 330 -27.72 16.24 45.49
C GLY A 330 -27.27 14.83 45.78
N ARG A 331 -26.02 14.72 46.16
CA ARG A 331 -25.68 14.15 47.49
C ARG A 331 -24.17 14.24 47.74
N GLU A 332 -23.85 15.14 48.67
CA GLU A 332 -22.59 15.09 49.42
C GLU A 332 -22.46 13.77 50.18
N ARG A 333 -21.26 13.25 50.25
CA ARG A 333 -20.64 12.87 51.53
C ARG A 333 -19.14 12.72 51.39
N ALA A 334 -18.48 13.40 52.32
CA ALA A 334 -17.09 13.49 52.61
C ALA A 334 -16.52 12.23 53.26
N SER A 335 -15.20 12.05 53.07
CA SER A 335 -14.15 11.74 54.07
C SER A 335 -12.91 11.30 53.31
N GLY A 336 -11.76 11.84 53.42
CA GLY A 336 -11.02 12.28 54.58
C GLY A 336 -9.92 11.24 54.90
N ALA A 337 -8.69 11.73 54.90
CA ALA A 337 -7.48 11.16 55.55
C ALA A 337 -6.39 10.56 54.62
N THR A 338 -5.32 11.33 54.35
CA THR A 338 -4.03 11.43 55.04
C THR A 338 -3.02 10.30 54.81
N THR A 339 -1.99 10.75 54.12
CA THR A 339 -0.52 10.53 54.34
C THR A 339 0.00 9.23 54.92
N ALA A 340 1.00 8.64 54.25
CA ALA A 340 2.28 8.31 54.87
C ALA A 340 3.34 7.95 53.83
N THR A 341 4.39 8.73 53.82
CA THR A 341 5.73 8.46 53.31
C THR A 341 6.41 7.35 54.15
N VAL A 342 7.10 6.43 53.48
CA VAL A 342 8.20 5.67 54.11
C VAL A 342 9.35 5.58 53.11
N ASP A 343 10.53 6.01 53.63
CA ASP A 343 11.82 6.03 53.00
C ASP A 343 12.45 4.64 52.79
N ALA A 344 13.49 4.70 51.96
CA ALA A 344 14.43 3.71 51.46
C ALA A 344 15.11 2.77 52.49
N PRO A 345 15.92 1.78 52.04
CA PRO A 345 17.34 2.04 51.99
C PRO A 345 18.13 1.54 50.76
N SER A 346 19.17 2.28 50.49
CA SER A 346 20.28 2.08 49.57
C SER A 346 21.20 0.91 49.92
N GLN A 347 21.80 0.25 48.92
CA GLN A 347 23.24 -0.15 48.83
C GLN A 347 23.45 -1.11 47.61
N PRO A 348 24.70 -1.30 47.12
CA PRO A 348 25.68 -0.36 46.61
C PRO A 348 26.15 -0.67 45.17
N ASP A 349 26.77 0.34 44.55
CA ASP A 349 27.52 0.26 43.28
C ASP A 349 28.64 -0.79 43.30
N LEU A 350 28.72 -1.58 42.22
CA LEU A 350 29.96 -2.25 41.82
C LEU A 350 29.96 -2.45 40.30
N PHE A 351 30.87 -1.76 39.66
CA PHE A 351 31.36 -1.71 38.29
C PHE A 351 31.00 -0.44 37.51
N GLY A 352 31.93 0.49 37.59
CA GLY A 352 32.00 1.67 36.79
C GLY A 352 32.17 1.35 35.30
N VAL A 353 31.25 1.87 34.47
CA VAL A 353 31.49 2.18 33.06
C VAL A 353 30.91 3.54 32.83
N GLY A 354 31.71 4.39 32.18
CA GLY A 354 31.61 5.82 32.04
C GLY A 354 30.23 6.34 31.63
N THR A 355 29.86 7.40 32.28
CA THR A 355 28.77 8.31 31.95
C THR A 355 28.88 8.78 30.51
N ILE A 356 27.99 8.29 29.64
CA ILE A 356 27.67 8.96 28.39
C ILE A 356 26.51 9.91 28.66
N ALA A 357 26.77 11.20 28.44
CA ALA A 357 25.85 12.30 28.64
C ALA A 357 24.49 12.08 27.98
N ARG A 358 23.42 12.44 28.70
CA ARG A 358 22.07 12.63 28.16
C ARG A 358 22.14 13.53 26.92
N PRO A 359 21.54 13.20 25.81
CA PRO A 359 21.35 14.18 24.76
C PRO A 359 20.32 15.21 25.19
N ALA A 360 20.73 16.46 25.04
CA ALA A 360 19.95 17.65 25.25
C ALA A 360 18.64 17.66 24.49
N GLY A 361 17.70 18.49 24.93
CA GLY A 361 16.36 18.69 24.39
C GLY A 361 16.28 19.08 22.91
N PRO A 362 15.09 19.43 22.40
CA PRO A 362 14.80 19.53 20.97
C PRO A 362 15.79 20.41 20.25
N LEU A 363 16.35 19.89 19.16
CA LEU A 363 17.24 20.61 18.26
C LEU A 363 16.58 21.92 17.79
N PRO A 364 17.31 23.02 17.70
CA PRO A 364 16.78 24.27 17.19
C PRO A 364 16.31 24.06 15.73
N ALA A 365 15.16 24.64 15.40
CA ALA A 365 14.62 24.71 14.05
C ALA A 365 15.70 25.32 13.14
N SER A 366 16.34 24.49 12.33
CA SER A 366 17.31 24.95 11.34
C SER A 366 16.52 25.60 10.20
N ARG A 367 16.73 26.88 10.04
CA ARG A 367 16.51 27.70 8.83
C ARG A 367 15.51 27.15 7.81
N ALA A 368 14.23 27.21 8.13
CA ALA A 368 13.13 27.00 7.17
C ALA A 368 12.97 28.15 6.15
N GLY A 369 13.74 29.24 6.31
CA GLY A 369 13.66 30.43 5.45
C GLY A 369 14.24 30.25 4.04
N ALA A 370 15.21 29.34 3.84
CA ALA A 370 15.84 29.18 2.53
C ALA A 370 15.17 28.15 1.61
N GLN A 371 14.32 27.26 2.17
CA GLN A 371 13.60 26.26 1.36
C GLN A 371 12.26 26.78 0.83
N GLY A 372 11.59 27.68 1.57
CA GLY A 372 10.37 28.33 1.10
C GLY A 372 10.59 29.20 -0.13
N ASP A 373 11.73 29.91 -0.20
CA ASP A 373 12.08 30.77 -1.33
C ASP A 373 12.42 29.98 -2.61
N LEU A 374 12.95 28.75 -2.49
CA LEU A 374 13.27 27.90 -3.63
C LEU A 374 11.99 27.45 -4.37
N PHE A 375 10.93 27.09 -3.65
CA PHE A 375 9.67 26.66 -4.23
C PHE A 375 8.76 27.83 -4.63
N ALA A 376 8.88 28.99 -3.99
CA ALA A 376 8.21 30.21 -4.43
C ALA A 376 8.74 30.68 -5.80
N SER A 377 10.05 30.57 -6.05
CA SER A 377 10.63 30.85 -7.37
C SER A 377 10.20 29.83 -8.45
N MET A 378 10.00 28.56 -8.08
CA MET A 378 9.51 27.52 -8.99
C MET A 378 8.06 27.75 -9.46
N ASN A 379 7.22 28.40 -8.63
CA ASN A 379 5.84 28.73 -9.00
C ASN A 379 5.74 30.04 -9.79
N ALA A 380 6.69 30.96 -9.64
CA ALA A 380 6.69 32.25 -10.35
C ALA A 380 7.19 32.15 -11.81
N GLU A 381 8.03 31.16 -12.12
CA GLU A 381 8.57 30.96 -13.48
C GLU A 381 7.71 30.02 -14.36
N ALA A 382 6.63 29.43 -13.84
CA ALA A 382 5.69 28.59 -14.59
C ALA A 382 4.62 29.43 -15.35
N GLY A 383 4.81 30.72 -15.49
CA GLY A 383 4.00 31.61 -16.33
C GLY A 383 4.23 31.38 -17.83
N VAL A 384 3.81 30.23 -18.33
CA VAL A 384 3.45 30.09 -19.75
C VAL A 384 1.94 30.39 -19.82
N ASP A 385 1.63 31.56 -20.37
CA ASP A 385 0.28 31.97 -20.73
C ASP A 385 -0.43 30.83 -21.49
N ALA A 386 -1.35 30.14 -20.82
CA ALA A 386 -2.21 29.13 -21.44
C ALA A 386 -3.45 29.80 -22.08
N GLY A 387 -3.19 30.80 -22.88
CA GLY A 387 -4.21 31.57 -23.57
C GLY A 387 -3.81 31.90 -25.01
N THR A 388 -3.60 30.87 -25.83
CA THR A 388 -3.64 31.07 -27.29
C THR A 388 -4.69 30.13 -27.84
N ASP A 389 -5.78 30.75 -28.31
CA ASP A 389 -6.82 30.13 -29.16
C ASP A 389 -6.16 29.33 -30.30
N LEU A 390 -6.41 28.02 -30.31
CA LEU A 390 -5.90 27.09 -31.34
C LEU A 390 -6.81 26.90 -32.54
N ASP A 391 -7.92 27.61 -32.63
CA ASP A 391 -8.88 27.53 -33.73
C ASP A 391 -8.54 28.50 -34.89
N GLY A 392 -7.44 28.22 -35.62
CA GLY A 392 -7.14 29.03 -36.80
C GLY A 392 -5.74 28.88 -37.39
N LEU A 393 -4.95 27.91 -36.99
CA LEU A 393 -3.57 27.75 -37.49
C LEU A 393 -3.50 26.82 -38.70
N THR A 394 -3.08 27.34 -39.82
CA THR A 394 -2.66 26.59 -41.01
C THR A 394 -1.33 25.88 -40.75
N ASP A 395 -0.99 24.84 -41.56
CA ASP A 395 0.26 24.02 -41.42
C ASP A 395 1.57 24.83 -41.21
N GLN A 396 1.69 26.04 -41.77
CA GLN A 396 2.84 26.92 -41.56
C GLN A 396 2.92 27.53 -40.14
N GLY A 397 1.84 27.55 -39.41
CA GLY A 397 1.82 28.01 -37.99
C GLY A 397 2.31 26.99 -37.00
N LEU A 398 2.16 25.69 -37.30
CA LEU A 398 2.60 24.60 -36.46
C LEU A 398 4.12 24.48 -36.39
N ASP A 399 4.81 24.65 -37.52
CA ASP A 399 6.30 24.63 -37.56
C ASP A 399 6.93 25.79 -36.79
N GLY A 400 6.31 26.97 -36.81
CA GLY A 400 6.75 28.13 -36.02
C GLY A 400 6.54 27.99 -34.51
N LEU A 401 5.49 27.24 -34.08
CA LEU A 401 5.24 26.92 -32.67
C LEU A 401 6.22 25.86 -32.19
N THR A 402 6.45 24.83 -32.99
CA THR A 402 7.41 23.76 -32.71
C THR A 402 8.83 24.30 -32.52
N ASN A 403 9.29 25.18 -33.42
CA ASN A 403 10.60 25.82 -33.33
C ASN A 403 10.72 26.71 -32.08
N ARG A 404 9.70 27.50 -31.71
CA ARG A 404 9.69 28.29 -30.45
C ARG A 404 9.72 27.42 -29.19
N LEU A 405 9.05 26.28 -29.17
CA LEU A 405 9.10 25.33 -28.06
C LEU A 405 10.47 24.68 -27.93
N LEU A 406 11.12 24.33 -29.06
CA LEU A 406 12.49 23.78 -29.08
C LEU A 406 13.53 24.81 -28.68
N ASP A 407 13.41 26.07 -29.11
CA ASP A 407 14.28 27.17 -28.68
C ASP A 407 14.15 27.45 -27.18
N GLY A 408 12.94 27.46 -26.65
CA GLY A 408 12.68 27.58 -25.22
C GLY A 408 13.24 26.40 -24.43
N LEU A 409 13.16 25.17 -24.95
CA LEU A 409 13.77 23.98 -24.35
C LEU A 409 15.30 24.09 -24.33
N THR A 410 15.92 24.51 -25.42
CA THR A 410 17.39 24.66 -25.53
C THR A 410 17.91 25.64 -24.46
N ASN A 411 17.26 26.77 -24.27
CA ASN A 411 17.62 27.74 -23.24
C ASN A 411 17.53 27.14 -21.83
N ARG A 412 16.44 26.44 -21.49
CA ARG A 412 16.30 25.75 -20.20
C ARG A 412 17.33 24.64 -19.98
N VAL A 413 17.69 23.89 -21.02
CA VAL A 413 18.78 22.92 -20.99
C VAL A 413 20.10 23.59 -20.64
N HIS A 414 20.43 24.74 -21.28
CA HIS A 414 21.64 25.47 -20.95
C HIS A 414 21.67 25.98 -19.52
N GLU A 415 20.56 26.48 -19.01
CA GLU A 415 20.43 26.93 -17.61
C GLU A 415 20.64 25.80 -16.61
N VAL A 416 20.03 24.62 -16.83
CA VAL A 416 20.19 23.43 -15.95
C VAL A 416 21.65 22.94 -16.03
N ARG A 417 22.24 22.84 -17.22
CA ARG A 417 23.63 22.41 -17.41
C ARG A 417 24.63 23.33 -16.68
N ALA A 418 24.48 24.64 -16.81
CA ALA A 418 25.37 25.61 -16.16
C ALA A 418 25.35 25.48 -14.62
N ARG A 419 24.25 25.00 -14.06
CA ARG A 419 24.06 24.85 -12.60
C ARG A 419 24.23 23.42 -12.09
N ALA A 420 24.40 22.43 -12.98
CA ALA A 420 24.52 21.00 -12.66
C ALA A 420 25.77 20.65 -11.84
N LEU A 421 26.80 21.50 -11.85
CA LEU A 421 28.05 21.29 -11.08
C LEU A 421 27.77 21.12 -9.57
N HIS A 422 26.66 21.65 -9.05
CA HIS A 422 26.26 21.52 -7.64
C HIS A 422 25.29 20.36 -7.38
N GLY A 423 25.04 19.51 -8.37
CA GLY A 423 24.15 18.37 -8.31
C GLY A 423 23.06 18.39 -9.37
N LEU A 424 22.72 17.22 -9.92
CA LEU A 424 21.75 17.02 -10.98
C LEU A 424 20.71 15.96 -10.56
N ALA A 425 19.44 16.33 -10.51
CA ALA A 425 18.35 15.39 -10.44
C ALA A 425 18.05 14.81 -11.82
N VAL A 426 17.78 13.50 -11.87
CA VAL A 426 17.49 12.75 -13.10
C VAL A 426 16.24 11.93 -12.89
N LEU A 427 15.21 12.20 -13.68
CA LEU A 427 13.92 11.49 -13.62
C LEU A 427 13.52 11.02 -15.02
N PRO A 428 13.82 9.78 -15.39
CA PRO A 428 13.31 9.18 -16.63
C PRO A 428 11.78 9.01 -16.51
N ILE A 429 11.09 9.18 -17.62
CA ILE A 429 9.67 8.97 -17.80
C ILE A 429 9.51 7.92 -18.89
N ALA A 430 8.94 6.77 -18.53
CA ALA A 430 8.86 5.64 -19.45
C ALA A 430 7.50 4.92 -19.33
N ASP A 431 7.04 4.35 -20.43
CA ASP A 431 5.88 3.49 -20.51
C ASP A 431 6.26 2.02 -20.43
N GLY A 432 5.49 1.25 -19.69
CA GLY A 432 5.65 -0.19 -19.50
C GLY A 432 5.93 -0.58 -18.05
N ASP A 433 5.45 -1.76 -17.69
CA ASP A 433 5.54 -2.28 -16.32
C ASP A 433 6.96 -2.78 -15.98
N SER A 434 7.64 -3.38 -16.97
CA SER A 434 9.02 -3.85 -16.81
C SER A 434 10.04 -2.74 -17.15
N PRO A 435 10.87 -2.30 -16.21
CA PRO A 435 11.85 -1.23 -16.46
C PRO A 435 12.81 -1.52 -17.62
N ARG A 436 13.16 -2.78 -17.85
CA ARG A 436 14.06 -3.22 -18.93
C ARG A 436 13.41 -3.11 -20.32
N ARG A 437 12.10 -3.29 -20.41
CA ARG A 437 11.31 -3.22 -21.67
C ARG A 437 10.55 -1.92 -21.81
N ALA A 438 10.64 -1.04 -20.83
CA ALA A 438 9.93 0.24 -20.84
C ALA A 438 10.42 1.11 -22.01
N LYS A 439 9.48 1.76 -22.69
CA LYS A 439 9.77 2.74 -23.74
C LYS A 439 10.05 4.08 -23.06
N LEU A 440 11.25 4.60 -23.20
CA LEU A 440 11.61 5.92 -22.65
C LEU A 440 10.86 7.00 -23.42
N VAL A 441 9.93 7.70 -22.74
CA VAL A 441 9.10 8.77 -23.30
C VAL A 441 9.80 10.11 -23.23
N GLY A 442 10.56 10.35 -22.16
CA GLY A 442 11.36 11.55 -21.97
C GLY A 442 12.16 11.50 -20.67
N VAL A 443 12.96 12.54 -20.43
CA VAL A 443 13.77 12.66 -19.20
C VAL A 443 13.63 14.07 -18.63
N ALA A 444 13.27 14.18 -17.37
CA ALA A 444 13.32 15.44 -16.63
C ALA A 444 14.64 15.57 -15.88
N PHE A 445 15.22 16.76 -15.93
CA PHE A 445 16.41 17.15 -15.21
C PHE A 445 16.15 18.38 -14.36
N ALA A 446 16.78 18.45 -13.18
CA ALA A 446 16.75 19.65 -12.36
C ALA A 446 18.09 19.88 -11.67
N ALA A 447 18.46 21.16 -11.55
CA ALA A 447 19.62 21.60 -10.77
C ALA A 447 19.20 21.99 -9.34
N ARG A 448 20.15 22.09 -8.44
CA ARG A 448 19.93 22.46 -7.02
C ARG A 448 19.28 23.82 -6.84
N SER A 449 19.42 24.72 -7.80
CA SER A 449 18.77 26.05 -7.81
C SER A 449 17.26 26.02 -8.12
N GLY A 450 16.70 24.84 -8.39
CA GLY A 450 15.29 24.68 -8.78
C GLY A 450 15.04 24.76 -10.29
N HIS A 451 16.00 25.24 -11.09
CA HIS A 451 15.88 25.23 -12.55
C HIS A 451 15.76 23.81 -13.06
N HIS A 452 14.77 23.59 -13.90
CA HIS A 452 14.48 22.26 -14.44
C HIS A 452 14.11 22.33 -15.93
N CYS A 453 14.31 21.20 -16.60
CA CYS A 453 13.89 21.00 -18.00
C CYS A 453 13.38 19.58 -18.20
N TYR A 454 12.55 19.39 -19.21
CA TYR A 454 12.09 18.09 -19.66
C TYR A 454 12.49 17.88 -21.12
N VAL A 455 13.15 16.80 -21.42
CA VAL A 455 13.57 16.42 -22.77
C VAL A 455 12.61 15.35 -23.29
N PRO A 456 11.67 15.69 -24.19
CA PRO A 456 10.71 14.76 -24.78
C PRO A 456 11.40 13.90 -25.83
N LEU A 457 11.19 12.58 -25.83
CA LEU A 457 11.85 11.63 -26.74
C LEU A 457 10.87 10.84 -27.61
N ALA A 458 9.71 10.44 -27.05
CA ALA A 458 8.82 9.51 -27.73
C ALA A 458 7.34 9.75 -27.35
N HIS A 459 6.92 11.01 -27.29
CA HIS A 459 5.50 11.36 -27.17
C HIS A 459 4.74 11.08 -28.47
N GLU A 460 3.45 10.72 -28.38
CA GLU A 460 2.59 10.49 -29.54
C GLU A 460 2.28 11.79 -30.29
N ALA A 461 2.19 12.92 -29.56
CA ALA A 461 1.92 14.23 -30.12
C ALA A 461 2.89 15.27 -29.56
N GLY A 462 3.29 16.24 -30.38
CA GLY A 462 4.21 17.32 -30.04
C GLY A 462 5.66 17.08 -30.45
N PRO A 463 6.55 18.04 -30.18
CA PRO A 463 7.94 17.94 -30.57
C PRO A 463 8.67 16.91 -29.73
N ASN A 464 9.32 15.96 -30.40
CA ASN A 464 10.26 15.02 -29.78
C ASN A 464 11.70 15.36 -30.20
N VAL A 465 12.63 15.15 -29.28
CA VAL A 465 14.08 15.34 -29.51
C VAL A 465 14.71 13.96 -29.71
N GLY A 466 15.68 13.85 -30.58
CA GLY A 466 16.41 12.59 -30.77
C GLY A 466 17.25 12.22 -29.56
N ALA A 467 17.44 10.90 -29.32
CA ALA A 467 18.32 10.42 -28.25
C ALA A 467 19.75 10.94 -28.36
N ASP A 468 20.23 11.19 -29.58
CA ASP A 468 21.53 11.81 -29.85
C ASP A 468 21.62 13.20 -29.22
N GLN A 469 20.61 14.02 -29.42
CA GLN A 469 20.52 15.36 -28.84
C GLN A 469 20.52 15.34 -27.32
N LEU A 470 19.81 14.39 -26.71
CA LEU A 470 19.84 14.19 -25.26
C LEU A 470 21.28 13.84 -24.80
N ARG A 471 21.98 12.95 -25.52
CA ARG A 471 23.37 12.60 -25.21
C ARG A 471 24.32 13.80 -25.39
N ASP A 472 24.13 14.60 -26.40
CA ASP A 472 24.93 15.84 -26.63
C ASP A 472 24.70 16.85 -25.49
N TRP A 473 23.49 16.97 -25.02
CA TRP A 473 23.15 17.90 -23.93
C TRP A 473 23.62 17.44 -22.58
N PHE A 474 23.38 16.18 -22.20
CA PHE A 474 23.58 15.70 -20.83
C PHE A 474 24.60 14.56 -20.70
N GLY A 475 25.02 13.91 -21.79
CA GLY A 475 25.87 12.73 -21.72
C GLY A 475 27.16 12.95 -20.93
N ALA A 476 27.88 14.06 -21.19
CA ALA A 476 29.11 14.38 -20.47
C ALA A 476 28.88 14.57 -18.97
N ILE A 477 27.75 15.20 -18.56
CA ILE A 477 27.39 15.41 -17.14
C ILE A 477 26.98 14.09 -16.48
N LEU A 478 26.26 13.24 -17.21
CA LEU A 478 25.78 11.97 -16.68
C LEU A 478 26.90 10.97 -16.41
N ILE A 479 28.03 11.07 -17.15
CA ILE A 479 29.21 10.21 -16.93
C ILE A 479 30.26 10.84 -16.02
N ASP A 480 30.21 12.14 -15.72
CA ASP A 480 31.15 12.84 -14.87
C ASP A 480 31.04 12.39 -13.39
N PRO A 481 32.10 11.77 -12.82
CA PRO A 481 32.08 11.33 -11.43
C PRO A 481 32.09 12.47 -10.39
N SER A 482 32.48 13.67 -10.78
CA SER A 482 32.53 14.83 -9.89
C SER A 482 31.17 15.45 -9.64
N ILE A 483 30.18 15.18 -10.51
CA ILE A 483 28.81 15.70 -10.39
C ILE A 483 27.96 14.65 -9.68
N GLU A 484 27.39 15.02 -8.52
CA GLU A 484 26.40 14.19 -7.83
C GLU A 484 25.12 14.12 -8.65
N LYS A 485 24.66 12.90 -8.96
CA LYS A 485 23.39 12.65 -9.63
C LYS A 485 22.41 12.07 -8.62
N VAL A 486 21.16 12.53 -8.61
CA VAL A 486 20.09 12.06 -7.72
C VAL A 486 18.93 11.55 -8.56
N ALA A 487 18.44 10.35 -8.26
CA ALA A 487 17.21 9.83 -8.83
C ALA A 487 16.26 9.31 -7.73
N HIS A 488 15.02 9.08 -8.10
CA HIS A 488 14.05 8.48 -7.17
C HIS A 488 14.34 7.00 -6.95
N ASP A 489 14.55 6.23 -8.02
CA ASP A 489 14.89 4.79 -8.04
C ASP A 489 15.97 4.59 -9.11
N TRP A 490 17.23 4.59 -8.69
CA TRP A 490 18.36 4.47 -9.63
C TRP A 490 18.35 3.17 -10.41
N LYS A 491 17.94 2.07 -9.79
CA LYS A 491 17.92 0.78 -10.48
C LYS A 491 16.98 0.83 -11.70
N ARG A 492 15.76 1.35 -11.49
CA ARG A 492 14.78 1.56 -12.55
C ARG A 492 15.29 2.58 -13.58
N ALA A 493 15.80 3.71 -13.13
CA ALA A 493 16.32 4.77 -14.00
C ALA A 493 17.46 4.28 -14.90
N LEU A 494 18.38 3.42 -14.41
CA LEU A 494 19.46 2.86 -15.20
C LEU A 494 18.98 1.91 -16.31
N HIS A 495 17.88 1.20 -16.10
CA HIS A 495 17.26 0.38 -17.15
C HIS A 495 16.57 1.26 -18.20
N GLU A 496 15.77 2.21 -17.79
CA GLU A 496 15.00 3.10 -18.68
C GLU A 496 15.92 3.99 -19.53
N LEU A 497 16.96 4.56 -18.93
CA LEU A 497 17.95 5.36 -19.66
C LEU A 497 18.76 4.51 -20.64
N ALA A 498 19.12 3.27 -20.28
CA ALA A 498 19.81 2.36 -21.18
C ALA A 498 18.95 1.96 -22.39
N ALA A 499 17.62 1.80 -22.22
CA ALA A 499 16.69 1.58 -23.32
C ALA A 499 16.70 2.75 -24.33
N GLY A 500 16.91 4.00 -23.84
CA GLY A 500 17.15 5.19 -24.65
C GLY A 500 18.61 5.40 -25.08
N GLN A 501 19.50 4.41 -24.90
CA GLN A 501 20.93 4.47 -25.20
C GLN A 501 21.70 5.59 -24.46
N VAL A 502 21.23 5.99 -23.29
CA VAL A 502 21.82 7.02 -22.43
C VAL A 502 22.61 6.35 -21.30
N GLY A 503 23.95 6.53 -21.32
CA GLY A 503 24.83 6.00 -20.28
C GLY A 503 24.88 6.90 -19.05
N VAL A 504 24.91 6.30 -17.86
CA VAL A 504 25.13 6.98 -16.59
C VAL A 504 26.25 6.28 -15.84
N SER A 505 27.25 7.06 -15.41
CA SER A 505 28.31 6.58 -14.51
C SER A 505 28.14 7.18 -13.12
N HIS A 506 28.53 6.40 -12.11
CA HIS A 506 28.53 6.85 -10.71
C HIS A 506 27.16 7.41 -10.29
N PRO A 507 26.10 6.60 -10.30
CA PRO A 507 24.81 7.00 -9.73
C PRO A 507 25.02 7.47 -8.29
N GLY A 508 24.41 8.61 -7.93
CA GLY A 508 24.55 9.20 -6.62
C GLY A 508 23.39 8.78 -5.69
N PHE A 509 22.75 9.74 -5.00
CA PHE A 509 21.73 9.40 -4.01
C PHE A 509 20.45 8.83 -4.64
N ASP A 510 19.97 7.72 -4.09
CA ASP A 510 18.69 7.10 -4.40
C ASP A 510 17.66 7.50 -3.33
N VAL A 511 16.64 8.26 -3.73
CA VAL A 511 15.63 8.81 -2.83
C VAL A 511 14.74 7.71 -2.25
N ARG A 512 14.37 6.71 -3.06
CA ARG A 512 13.52 5.59 -2.64
C ARG A 512 14.20 4.72 -1.60
N LEU A 513 15.45 4.34 -1.84
CA LEU A 513 16.24 3.57 -0.87
C LEU A 513 16.56 4.36 0.39
N GLY A 514 16.87 5.66 0.25
CA GLY A 514 17.08 6.54 1.40
C GLY A 514 15.84 6.61 2.29
N SER A 515 14.66 6.79 1.68
CA SER A 515 13.38 6.79 2.39
C SER A 515 13.08 5.45 3.05
N PHE A 516 13.29 4.33 2.33
CA PHE A 516 13.06 2.98 2.85
C PHE A 516 13.90 2.67 4.10
N LEU A 517 15.16 3.06 4.11
CA LEU A 517 16.01 2.88 5.30
C LEU A 517 15.59 3.78 6.46
N CYS A 518 15.05 4.96 6.18
CA CYS A 518 14.49 5.83 7.22
C CYS A 518 13.25 5.24 7.86
N ASP A 519 12.33 4.70 7.06
CA ASP A 519 11.08 4.09 7.53
C ASP A 519 10.52 3.12 6.47
N PRO A 520 10.68 1.80 6.66
CA PRO A 520 10.22 0.80 5.70
C PRO A 520 8.69 0.72 5.51
N GLN A 521 7.90 1.38 6.36
CA GLN A 521 6.43 1.36 6.30
C GLN A 521 5.83 2.57 5.58
N ARG A 522 6.67 3.56 5.23
CA ARG A 522 6.25 4.78 4.53
C ARG A 522 5.92 4.47 3.06
N ASP A 523 5.05 5.28 2.45
CA ASP A 523 4.96 5.35 0.99
C ASP A 523 6.21 6.06 0.44
N HIS A 524 6.95 5.36 -0.43
CA HIS A 524 8.21 5.83 -0.99
C HIS A 524 8.05 6.53 -2.34
N SER A 525 6.83 6.83 -2.80
CA SER A 525 6.61 7.60 -4.03
C SER A 525 7.08 9.05 -3.88
N ILE A 526 7.50 9.67 -4.99
CA ILE A 526 7.96 11.07 -4.98
C ILE A 526 6.88 11.99 -4.40
N LEU A 527 5.60 11.73 -4.73
CA LEU A 527 4.47 12.53 -4.29
C LEU A 527 4.29 12.49 -2.78
N ALA A 528 4.30 11.26 -2.22
CA ALA A 528 4.20 11.09 -0.77
C ALA A 528 5.39 11.71 -0.05
N LEU A 529 6.61 11.48 -0.56
CA LEU A 529 7.83 12.03 0.04
C LEU A 529 7.90 13.55 -0.03
N ALA A 530 7.46 14.15 -1.14
CA ALA A 530 7.38 15.61 -1.24
C ALA A 530 6.41 16.19 -0.20
N GLY A 531 5.25 15.53 0.01
CA GLY A 531 4.30 15.91 1.05
C GLY A 531 4.84 15.73 2.46
N ASP A 532 5.35 14.52 2.77
CA ASP A 532 5.72 14.13 4.14
C ASP A 532 7.05 14.75 4.61
N VAL A 533 8.02 14.88 3.70
CA VAL A 533 9.40 15.30 4.05
C VAL A 533 9.63 16.79 3.79
N LEU A 534 9.10 17.32 2.68
CA LEU A 534 9.29 18.71 2.28
C LEU A 534 8.07 19.59 2.58
N GLY A 535 6.89 19.01 2.83
CA GLY A 535 5.64 19.76 3.00
C GLY A 535 5.07 20.33 1.69
N VAL A 536 5.47 19.79 0.53
CA VAL A 536 5.11 20.31 -0.79
C VAL A 536 4.16 19.35 -1.49
N GLY A 537 3.01 19.86 -1.96
CA GLY A 537 2.09 19.10 -2.83
C GLY A 537 2.54 19.16 -4.28
N LEU A 538 2.71 17.99 -4.91
CA LEU A 538 3.05 17.84 -6.33
C LEU A 538 1.94 17.09 -7.05
N ASP A 539 1.78 17.37 -8.35
CA ASP A 539 0.81 16.68 -9.19
C ASP A 539 1.38 15.39 -9.75
N ALA A 540 0.54 14.34 -9.80
CA ALA A 540 0.89 13.07 -10.40
C ALA A 540 1.13 13.23 -11.92
N LEU A 541 2.11 12.49 -12.43
CA LEU A 541 2.34 12.38 -13.86
C LEU A 541 1.46 11.25 -14.40
N GLU A 542 0.29 11.61 -14.91
CA GLU A 542 -0.71 10.66 -15.43
C GLU A 542 -1.27 11.15 -16.74
N ALA A 543 -1.42 10.24 -17.71
CA ALA A 543 -2.14 10.54 -18.94
C ALA A 543 -3.66 10.63 -18.67
N PRO A 544 -4.40 11.51 -19.39
CA PRO A 544 -5.84 11.66 -19.22
C PRO A 544 -6.54 10.36 -19.56
N VAL A 545 -7.39 9.88 -18.65
CA VAL A 545 -8.17 8.65 -18.84
C VAL A 545 -9.35 8.95 -19.74
N VAL A 546 -9.41 8.31 -20.92
CA VAL A 546 -10.56 8.35 -21.81
C VAL A 546 -11.48 7.17 -21.47
N ARG A 547 -12.73 7.47 -21.12
CA ARG A 547 -13.72 6.47 -20.70
C ARG A 547 -13.95 5.41 -21.79
N GLY A 548 -13.98 4.14 -21.41
CA GLY A 548 -14.20 3.02 -22.35
C GLY A 548 -12.98 2.62 -23.19
N ARG A 549 -11.82 3.24 -22.95
CA ARG A 549 -10.53 2.83 -23.54
C ARG A 549 -9.56 2.37 -22.47
N PRO A 550 -8.60 1.50 -22.80
CA PRO A 550 -7.47 1.21 -21.91
C PRO A 550 -6.81 2.51 -21.47
N ARG A 551 -6.28 2.56 -20.23
CA ARG A 551 -5.55 3.75 -19.75
C ARG A 551 -4.42 4.05 -20.74
N PRO A 552 -4.36 5.25 -21.34
CA PRO A 552 -3.30 5.57 -22.27
C PRO A 552 -1.95 5.63 -21.54
N GLY A 553 -0.86 5.30 -22.24
CA GLY A 553 0.48 5.44 -21.71
C GLY A 553 0.90 6.90 -21.50
N LEU A 554 2.04 7.12 -20.86
CA LEU A 554 2.60 8.46 -20.66
C LEU A 554 3.01 9.13 -21.97
N ALA A 555 3.26 8.34 -23.01
CA ALA A 555 3.51 8.85 -24.37
C ALA A 555 2.34 9.66 -24.95
N ALA A 556 1.11 9.36 -24.52
CA ALA A 556 -0.09 10.10 -24.95
C ALA A 556 -0.28 11.43 -24.18
N LEU A 557 0.54 11.72 -23.18
CA LEU A 557 0.50 12.98 -22.44
C LEU A 557 1.05 14.11 -23.32
N ASP A 558 0.37 15.26 -23.30
CA ASP A 558 0.89 16.47 -23.95
C ASP A 558 2.29 16.84 -23.42
N VAL A 559 3.19 17.23 -24.32
CA VAL A 559 4.59 17.54 -23.99
C VAL A 559 4.70 18.70 -22.98
N GLY A 560 3.87 19.72 -23.09
CA GLY A 560 3.85 20.85 -22.14
C GLY A 560 3.39 20.42 -20.75
N ALA A 561 2.33 19.62 -20.68
CA ALA A 561 1.83 19.06 -19.43
C ALA A 561 2.86 18.09 -18.79
N ALA A 562 3.53 17.28 -19.60
CA ALA A 562 4.62 16.40 -19.15
C ALA A 562 5.79 17.22 -18.60
N ALA A 563 6.23 18.24 -19.32
CA ALA A 563 7.32 19.12 -18.92
C ALA A 563 7.05 19.83 -17.59
N ALA A 564 5.84 20.39 -17.44
CA ALA A 564 5.46 21.10 -16.22
C ALA A 564 5.42 20.18 -14.98
N ARG A 565 4.89 18.96 -15.12
CA ARG A 565 4.77 18.01 -14.01
C ARG A 565 6.08 17.29 -13.72
N ALA A 566 6.70 16.68 -14.74
CA ALA A 566 7.97 15.95 -14.58
C ALA A 566 9.10 16.86 -14.12
N GLY A 567 9.15 18.10 -14.60
CA GLY A 567 10.13 19.09 -14.15
C GLY A 567 10.04 19.38 -12.65
N ARG A 568 8.81 19.60 -12.13
CA ARG A 568 8.59 19.81 -10.68
C ARG A 568 8.91 18.58 -9.84
N LEU A 569 8.57 17.38 -10.34
CA LEU A 569 8.95 16.13 -9.68
C LEU A 569 10.47 15.98 -9.61
N ALA A 570 11.19 16.26 -10.70
CA ALA A 570 12.65 16.21 -10.72
C ALA A 570 13.26 17.26 -9.76
N ALA A 571 12.71 18.46 -9.71
CA ALA A 571 13.20 19.53 -8.85
C ALA A 571 13.07 19.22 -7.35
N ALA A 572 12.11 18.38 -6.96
CA ALA A 572 11.96 17.92 -5.59
C ALA A 572 13.03 16.89 -5.16
N LEU A 573 13.69 16.19 -6.10
CA LEU A 573 14.61 15.08 -5.76
C LEU A 573 15.86 15.53 -4.99
N LEU A 574 16.45 16.66 -5.34
CA LEU A 574 17.65 17.16 -4.64
C LEU A 574 17.37 17.58 -3.20
N PRO A 575 16.32 18.38 -2.90
CA PRO A 575 15.92 18.67 -1.53
C PRO A 575 15.52 17.42 -0.73
N LEU A 576 14.84 16.46 -1.37
CA LEU A 576 14.53 15.18 -0.74
C LEU A 576 15.79 14.40 -0.37
N ALA A 577 16.78 14.36 -1.27
CA ALA A 577 18.05 13.70 -1.02
C ALA A 577 18.77 14.30 0.18
N ASP A 578 18.82 15.63 0.30
CA ASP A 578 19.46 16.32 1.42
C ASP A 578 18.74 16.02 2.75
N ALA A 579 17.41 16.11 2.75
CA ALA A 579 16.61 15.84 3.94
C ALA A 579 16.70 14.37 4.39
N LEU A 580 16.65 13.43 3.45
CA LEU A 580 16.76 12.00 3.75
C LEU A 580 18.18 11.61 4.17
N ARG A 581 19.21 12.21 3.58
CA ARG A 581 20.62 12.04 4.00
C ARG A 581 20.80 12.46 5.46
N ALA A 582 20.31 13.63 5.84
CA ALA A 582 20.35 14.10 7.23
C ALA A 582 19.58 13.14 8.18
N GLN A 583 18.43 12.59 7.75
CA GLN A 583 17.70 11.59 8.53
C GLN A 583 18.48 10.29 8.67
N LEU A 584 19.14 9.80 7.60
CA LEU A 584 19.97 8.59 7.63
C LEU A 584 21.18 8.76 8.57
N GLU A 585 21.80 9.93 8.57
CA GLU A 585 22.92 10.26 9.48
C GLU A 585 22.45 10.29 10.95
N ALA A 586 21.37 11.01 11.24
CA ALA A 586 20.78 11.09 12.58
C ALA A 586 20.32 9.72 13.13
N ARG A 587 19.93 8.79 12.24
CA ARG A 587 19.52 7.43 12.57
C ARG A 587 20.64 6.40 12.45
N GLU A 588 21.89 6.82 12.21
CA GLU A 588 23.06 5.94 12.04
C GLU A 588 22.90 4.91 10.87
N GLN A 589 22.03 5.21 9.90
CA GLN A 589 21.76 4.36 8.72
C GLN A 589 22.63 4.71 7.52
N TRP A 590 23.33 5.84 7.54
CA TRP A 590 24.13 6.33 6.41
C TRP A 590 25.25 5.38 6.01
N LYS A 591 25.89 4.71 6.98
CA LYS A 591 26.92 3.71 6.70
C LYS A 591 26.35 2.49 5.96
N LEU A 592 25.17 2.02 6.36
CA LEU A 592 24.45 0.90 5.72
C LEU A 592 24.07 1.29 4.28
N TYR A 593 23.50 2.48 4.10
CA TYR A 593 23.18 3.01 2.78
C TYR A 593 24.41 3.00 1.87
N LYS A 594 25.50 3.64 2.27
CA LYS A 594 26.72 3.80 1.43
C LYS A 594 27.48 2.50 1.16
N LYS A 595 27.53 1.58 2.12
CA LYS A 595 28.37 0.38 2.03
C LYS A 595 27.63 -0.86 1.54
N LEU A 596 26.29 -0.88 1.62
CA LEU A 596 25.50 -2.04 1.26
C LEU A 596 24.42 -1.71 0.20
N GLU A 597 23.43 -0.88 0.55
CA GLU A 597 22.25 -0.75 -0.30
C GLU A 597 22.53 -0.01 -1.62
N HIS A 598 23.25 1.09 -1.57
CA HIS A 598 23.56 1.85 -2.77
C HIS A 598 24.50 1.10 -3.75
N PRO A 599 25.60 0.47 -3.33
CA PRO A 599 26.44 -0.31 -4.24
C PRO A 599 25.71 -1.54 -4.84
N LEU A 600 24.74 -2.09 -4.12
CA LEU A 600 23.96 -3.24 -4.59
C LEU A 600 23.11 -2.90 -5.84
N ILE A 601 22.74 -1.63 -6.06
CA ILE A 601 22.01 -1.18 -7.26
C ILE A 601 22.72 -1.68 -8.53
N GLY A 602 24.02 -1.48 -8.64
CA GLY A 602 24.80 -1.90 -9.80
C GLY A 602 24.83 -3.42 -10.01
N VAL A 603 24.91 -4.17 -8.91
CA VAL A 603 24.85 -5.65 -8.95
C VAL A 603 23.49 -6.12 -9.45
N LEU A 604 22.40 -5.57 -8.92
CA LEU A 604 21.04 -5.95 -9.33
C LEU A 604 20.76 -5.58 -10.78
N VAL A 605 21.20 -4.39 -11.24
CA VAL A 605 21.10 -4.02 -12.67
C VAL A 605 21.82 -5.03 -13.55
N ALA A 606 23.03 -5.45 -13.16
CA ALA A 606 23.79 -6.44 -13.91
C ALA A 606 23.08 -7.81 -13.95
N MET A 607 22.51 -8.27 -12.83
CA MET A 607 21.73 -9.52 -12.73
C MET A 607 20.46 -9.46 -13.57
N GLU A 608 19.69 -8.39 -13.44
CA GLU A 608 18.45 -8.17 -14.19
C GLU A 608 18.67 -8.10 -15.70
N ARG A 609 19.82 -7.52 -16.13
CA ARG A 609 20.23 -7.51 -17.55
C ARG A 609 20.74 -8.87 -18.02
N ALA A 610 21.46 -9.60 -17.17
CA ALA A 610 21.95 -10.93 -17.51
C ALA A 610 20.79 -11.92 -17.74
N GLY A 611 19.76 -11.91 -16.89
CA GLY A 611 18.67 -12.88 -16.92
C GLY A 611 19.16 -14.33 -16.83
N ILE A 612 18.26 -15.29 -16.91
CA ILE A 612 18.57 -16.72 -16.92
C ILE A 612 17.94 -17.41 -18.13
N ALA A 613 18.68 -18.28 -18.82
CA ALA A 613 18.15 -19.01 -19.96
C ALA A 613 17.11 -20.05 -19.51
N LEU A 614 16.05 -20.22 -20.30
CA LEU A 614 14.95 -21.15 -20.03
C LEU A 614 14.72 -22.08 -21.22
N ASP A 615 14.59 -23.38 -20.96
CA ASP A 615 14.14 -24.35 -21.94
C ASP A 615 12.60 -24.48 -21.92
N PRO A 616 11.87 -23.86 -22.86
CA PRO A 616 10.42 -23.95 -22.90
C PRO A 616 9.92 -25.35 -23.26
N GLY A 617 10.75 -26.23 -23.81
CA GLY A 617 10.38 -27.61 -24.13
C GLY A 617 10.08 -28.43 -22.88
N VAL A 618 10.92 -28.30 -21.86
CA VAL A 618 10.70 -28.93 -20.54
C VAL A 618 9.36 -28.49 -19.95
N LEU A 619 9.07 -27.18 -19.93
CA LEU A 619 7.81 -26.66 -19.36
C LEU A 619 6.58 -27.06 -20.17
N ARG A 620 6.66 -27.10 -21.51
CA ARG A 620 5.54 -27.58 -22.34
C ARG A 620 5.21 -29.05 -22.04
N SER A 621 6.23 -29.89 -21.88
CA SER A 621 6.05 -31.31 -21.52
C SER A 621 5.41 -31.46 -20.14
N MET A 622 5.85 -30.66 -19.15
CA MET A 622 5.26 -30.61 -17.81
C MET A 622 3.81 -30.12 -17.85
N SER A 623 3.51 -29.08 -18.64
CA SER A 623 2.17 -28.53 -18.79
C SER A 623 1.17 -29.57 -19.30
N ALA A 624 1.55 -30.36 -20.30
CA ALA A 624 0.71 -31.46 -20.85
C ALA A 624 0.47 -32.56 -19.82
N ALA A 625 1.52 -32.99 -19.09
CA ALA A 625 1.39 -34.00 -18.04
C ALA A 625 0.49 -33.52 -16.88
N GLN A 626 0.70 -32.29 -16.41
CA GLN A 626 -0.11 -31.67 -15.36
C GLN A 626 -1.57 -31.48 -15.78
N ALA A 627 -1.84 -31.09 -17.03
CA ALA A 627 -3.20 -30.97 -17.54
C ALA A 627 -3.96 -32.31 -17.46
N THR A 628 -3.30 -33.42 -17.79
CA THR A 628 -3.88 -34.77 -17.67
C THR A 628 -4.17 -35.14 -16.22
N GLU A 629 -3.25 -34.86 -15.30
CA GLU A 629 -3.41 -35.13 -13.87
C GLU A 629 -4.51 -34.25 -13.24
N ILE A 630 -4.58 -32.96 -13.59
CA ILE A 630 -5.65 -32.03 -13.15
C ILE A 630 -7.01 -32.57 -13.60
N ALA A 631 -7.19 -32.97 -14.87
CA ALA A 631 -8.45 -33.52 -15.39
C ALA A 631 -8.86 -34.81 -14.67
N ALA A 632 -7.91 -35.67 -14.35
CA ALA A 632 -8.17 -36.88 -13.56
C ALA A 632 -8.61 -36.56 -12.11
N LEU A 633 -8.01 -35.55 -11.48
CA LEU A 633 -8.42 -35.09 -10.15
C LEU A 633 -9.80 -34.45 -10.18
N GLU A 634 -10.11 -33.61 -11.17
CA GLU A 634 -11.44 -33.03 -11.37
C GLU A 634 -12.52 -34.06 -11.51
N THR A 635 -12.30 -35.09 -12.34
CA THR A 635 -13.21 -36.21 -12.52
C THR A 635 -13.50 -36.93 -11.20
N LYS A 636 -12.47 -37.22 -10.41
CA LYS A 636 -12.62 -37.85 -9.08
C LYS A 636 -13.35 -36.95 -8.09
N LEU A 637 -13.03 -35.66 -8.07
CA LEU A 637 -13.66 -34.67 -7.19
C LEU A 637 -15.15 -34.51 -7.52
N HIS A 638 -15.52 -34.44 -8.79
CA HIS A 638 -16.92 -34.38 -9.22
C HIS A 638 -17.67 -35.67 -8.87
N ALA A 639 -17.04 -36.84 -9.01
CA ALA A 639 -17.62 -38.11 -8.60
C ALA A 639 -17.89 -38.19 -7.10
N LEU A 640 -16.93 -37.71 -6.24
CA LEU A 640 -17.11 -37.64 -4.80
C LEU A 640 -18.14 -36.59 -4.36
N ALA A 641 -18.26 -35.50 -5.13
CA ALA A 641 -19.29 -34.49 -4.92
C ALA A 641 -20.69 -34.95 -5.33
N GLY A 642 -20.79 -35.95 -6.25
CA GLY A 642 -22.05 -36.42 -6.83
C GLY A 642 -22.69 -35.45 -7.83
N GLU A 643 -21.99 -34.36 -8.17
CA GLU A 643 -22.41 -33.33 -9.12
C GLU A 643 -21.21 -32.51 -9.63
N PRO A 644 -21.31 -31.83 -10.79
CA PRO A 644 -20.31 -30.90 -11.22
C PRO A 644 -20.24 -29.68 -10.27
N VAL A 645 -19.07 -29.42 -9.68
CA VAL A 645 -18.82 -28.32 -8.73
C VAL A 645 -17.69 -27.45 -9.26
N ASN A 646 -17.85 -26.12 -9.20
CA ASN A 646 -16.73 -25.22 -9.48
C ASN A 646 -15.70 -25.26 -8.34
N LEU A 647 -14.60 -25.99 -8.56
CA LEU A 647 -13.53 -26.20 -7.59
C LEU A 647 -12.74 -24.91 -7.22
N ALA A 648 -12.91 -23.83 -8.01
CA ALA A 648 -12.37 -22.52 -7.70
C ALA A 648 -13.32 -21.66 -6.85
N SER A 649 -14.60 -22.05 -6.69
CA SER A 649 -15.61 -21.28 -5.97
C SER A 649 -15.64 -21.63 -4.47
N GLY A 650 -15.05 -20.76 -3.63
CA GLY A 650 -15.09 -20.92 -2.16
C GLY A 650 -16.52 -21.11 -1.59
N PRO A 651 -17.54 -20.34 -2.01
CA PRO A 651 -18.91 -20.52 -1.52
C PRO A 651 -19.55 -21.85 -1.92
N GLN A 652 -19.28 -22.38 -3.13
CA GLN A 652 -19.80 -23.69 -3.56
C GLN A 652 -19.12 -24.83 -2.79
N LEU A 653 -17.79 -24.73 -2.63
CA LEU A 653 -17.02 -25.70 -1.84
C LEU A 653 -17.42 -25.68 -0.37
N GLY A 654 -17.68 -24.51 0.20
CA GLY A 654 -18.15 -24.39 1.59
C GLY A 654 -19.48 -25.12 1.81
N ARG A 655 -20.44 -24.96 0.90
CA ARG A 655 -21.72 -25.72 0.94
C ARG A 655 -21.50 -27.21 0.77
N LEU A 656 -20.68 -27.61 -0.19
CA LEU A 656 -20.37 -29.04 -0.40
C LEU A 656 -19.74 -29.67 0.85
N LEU A 657 -18.70 -29.06 1.41
CA LEU A 657 -17.95 -29.62 2.53
C LEU A 657 -18.77 -29.67 3.82
N PHE A 658 -19.50 -28.59 4.15
CA PHE A 658 -20.10 -28.43 5.46
C PHE A 658 -21.62 -28.75 5.50
N GLU A 659 -22.34 -28.60 4.37
CA GLU A 659 -23.78 -28.89 4.31
C GLU A 659 -24.08 -30.26 3.69
N LYS A 660 -23.39 -30.63 2.59
CA LYS A 660 -23.64 -31.91 1.88
C LYS A 660 -22.81 -33.06 2.46
N LEU A 661 -21.48 -32.85 2.61
CA LEU A 661 -20.58 -33.88 3.18
C LEU A 661 -20.58 -33.88 4.71
N GLN A 662 -21.24 -32.91 5.36
CA GLN A 662 -21.40 -32.77 6.83
C GLN A 662 -20.06 -32.84 7.61
N LEU A 663 -18.98 -32.34 7.00
CA LEU A 663 -17.68 -32.29 7.67
C LEU A 663 -17.68 -31.22 8.79
N PRO A 664 -16.82 -31.38 9.81
CA PRO A 664 -16.73 -30.42 10.90
C PRO A 664 -16.51 -28.99 10.39
N THR A 665 -17.33 -28.04 10.85
CA THR A 665 -17.28 -26.64 10.39
C THR A 665 -16.04 -25.93 10.93
N GLY A 666 -15.32 -25.26 10.03
CA GLY A 666 -14.17 -24.43 10.34
C GLY A 666 -14.52 -22.96 10.59
N ARG A 667 -13.58 -22.05 10.31
CA ARG A 667 -13.73 -20.61 10.46
C ARG A 667 -14.73 -20.02 9.45
N LYS A 668 -15.67 -19.19 9.89
CA LYS A 668 -16.54 -18.38 9.02
C LYS A 668 -15.81 -17.13 8.51
N THR A 669 -16.02 -16.81 7.24
CA THR A 669 -15.63 -15.56 6.59
C THR A 669 -16.88 -14.70 6.31
N LYS A 670 -16.68 -13.48 5.80
CA LYS A 670 -17.82 -12.60 5.42
C LYS A 670 -18.72 -13.22 4.31
N THR A 671 -18.16 -14.09 3.49
CA THR A 671 -18.83 -14.71 2.32
C THR A 671 -19.27 -16.16 2.52
N GLY A 672 -19.08 -16.72 3.72
CA GLY A 672 -19.42 -18.11 4.05
C GLY A 672 -18.34 -18.82 4.85
N TRP A 673 -18.33 -20.14 4.80
CA TRP A 673 -17.31 -20.95 5.45
C TRP A 673 -15.96 -20.83 4.72
N SER A 674 -14.87 -20.68 5.49
CA SER A 674 -13.53 -20.72 4.90
C SER A 674 -13.23 -22.10 4.30
N THR A 675 -12.63 -22.09 3.12
CA THR A 675 -12.09 -23.27 2.44
C THR A 675 -10.60 -23.07 2.14
N ASP A 676 -9.90 -22.30 2.99
CA ASP A 676 -8.45 -22.12 2.89
C ASP A 676 -7.67 -23.41 3.15
N SER A 677 -6.38 -23.40 2.86
CA SER A 677 -5.54 -24.60 2.98
C SER A 677 -5.53 -25.15 4.39
N GLU A 678 -5.50 -24.30 5.42
CA GLU A 678 -5.48 -24.71 6.82
C GLU A 678 -6.74 -25.50 7.20
N VAL A 679 -7.92 -25.03 6.76
CA VAL A 679 -9.20 -25.71 6.98
C VAL A 679 -9.23 -27.05 6.23
N LEU A 680 -8.78 -27.05 4.96
CA LEU A 680 -8.77 -28.28 4.16
C LEU A 680 -7.77 -29.31 4.68
N GLU A 681 -6.60 -28.90 5.17
CA GLU A 681 -5.60 -29.76 5.82
C GLU A 681 -6.16 -30.41 7.10
N ALA A 682 -6.92 -29.68 7.89
CA ALA A 682 -7.60 -30.22 9.08
C ALA A 682 -8.70 -31.23 8.69
N LEU A 683 -9.34 -31.08 7.53
CA LEU A 683 -10.38 -31.97 7.04
C LEU A 683 -9.84 -33.17 6.21
N ALA A 684 -8.64 -33.08 5.69
CA ALA A 684 -8.02 -34.11 4.84
C ALA A 684 -7.93 -35.51 5.47
N PRO A 685 -7.67 -35.65 6.80
CA PRO A 685 -7.71 -36.97 7.46
C PRO A 685 -9.13 -37.56 7.58
N LEU A 686 -10.17 -36.74 7.51
CA LEU A 686 -11.56 -37.13 7.74
C LEU A 686 -12.30 -37.56 6.45
N HIS A 687 -11.91 -37.00 5.29
CA HIS A 687 -12.57 -37.29 4.03
C HIS A 687 -11.62 -37.13 2.84
N GLU A 688 -11.83 -37.95 1.79
CA GLU A 688 -10.97 -37.93 0.60
C GLU A 688 -11.09 -36.63 -0.23
N PHE A 689 -12.27 -36.00 -0.26
CA PHE A 689 -12.52 -34.80 -1.05
C PHE A 689 -11.58 -33.62 -0.69
N PRO A 690 -11.42 -33.19 0.59
CA PRO A 690 -10.47 -32.15 0.97
C PRO A 690 -9.02 -32.49 0.59
N ARG A 691 -8.61 -33.76 0.73
CA ARG A 691 -7.26 -34.23 0.37
C ARG A 691 -7.00 -34.07 -1.13
N LEU A 692 -7.92 -34.49 -1.97
CA LEU A 692 -7.81 -34.35 -3.43
C LEU A 692 -7.95 -32.91 -3.88
N LEU A 693 -8.78 -32.11 -3.21
CA LEU A 693 -8.92 -30.68 -3.49
C LEU A 693 -7.63 -29.90 -3.21
N LEU A 694 -6.92 -30.23 -2.13
CA LEU A 694 -5.59 -29.68 -1.85
C LEU A 694 -4.59 -30.02 -2.97
N ALA A 695 -4.57 -31.27 -3.41
CA ALA A 695 -3.71 -31.72 -4.51
C ALA A 695 -4.04 -30.99 -5.82
N TRP A 696 -5.32 -30.91 -6.16
CA TRP A 696 -5.81 -30.18 -7.33
C TRP A 696 -5.40 -28.69 -7.30
N ARG A 697 -5.61 -28.02 -6.17
CA ARG A 697 -5.21 -26.60 -5.99
C ARG A 697 -3.72 -26.39 -6.13
N ALA A 698 -2.92 -27.26 -5.50
CA ALA A 698 -1.46 -27.17 -5.56
C ALA A 698 -0.96 -27.33 -7.01
N LEU A 699 -1.49 -28.31 -7.73
CA LEU A 699 -1.09 -28.58 -9.11
C LEU A 699 -1.56 -27.49 -10.08
N THR A 700 -2.80 -27.05 -9.96
CA THR A 700 -3.36 -25.96 -10.77
C THR A 700 -2.60 -24.66 -10.58
N LYS A 701 -2.27 -24.33 -9.32
CA LYS A 701 -1.46 -23.15 -9.00
C LYS A 701 -0.04 -23.26 -9.58
N LEU A 702 0.59 -24.42 -9.44
CA LEU A 702 1.93 -24.67 -9.98
C LEU A 702 1.94 -24.50 -11.50
N LYS A 703 0.95 -25.10 -12.19
CA LYS A 703 0.79 -25.02 -13.63
C LYS A 703 0.60 -23.59 -14.10
N SER A 704 -0.42 -22.89 -13.57
CA SER A 704 -0.77 -21.54 -14.02
C SER A 704 0.28 -20.48 -13.65
N THR A 705 0.89 -20.58 -12.46
CA THR A 705 1.81 -19.54 -11.98
C THR A 705 3.22 -19.65 -12.56
N TYR A 706 3.66 -20.89 -12.87
CA TYR A 706 5.04 -21.12 -13.31
C TYR A 706 5.12 -21.84 -14.64
N VAL A 707 4.48 -23.00 -14.78
CA VAL A 707 4.73 -23.87 -15.94
C VAL A 707 4.22 -23.24 -17.24
N ASP A 708 3.05 -22.59 -17.20
CA ASP A 708 2.47 -21.90 -18.36
C ASP A 708 2.98 -20.47 -18.51
N ALA A 709 3.22 -19.75 -17.38
CA ALA A 709 3.58 -18.34 -17.41
C ALA A 709 5.07 -18.08 -17.74
N LEU A 710 6.00 -18.94 -17.30
CA LEU A 710 7.42 -18.73 -17.53
C LEU A 710 7.83 -18.73 -19.01
N PRO A 711 7.28 -19.57 -19.90
CA PRO A 711 7.59 -19.49 -21.34
C PRO A 711 7.18 -18.13 -21.97
N GLU A 712 6.11 -17.50 -21.48
CA GLU A 712 5.65 -16.19 -21.94
C GLU A 712 6.56 -15.03 -21.44
N ALA A 713 7.28 -15.27 -20.33
CA ALA A 713 8.23 -14.32 -19.76
C ALA A 713 9.58 -14.29 -20.46
N ILE A 714 9.84 -15.22 -21.41
CA ILE A 714 11.10 -15.25 -22.18
C ILE A 714 11.20 -13.98 -23.03
N ASP A 715 12.35 -13.29 -22.94
CA ASP A 715 12.62 -12.16 -23.81
C ASP A 715 13.00 -12.67 -25.20
N PRO A 716 12.28 -12.26 -26.26
CA PRO A 716 12.58 -12.71 -27.62
C PRO A 716 13.95 -12.23 -28.13
N GLY A 717 14.52 -11.17 -27.55
CA GLY A 717 15.80 -10.60 -27.98
C GLY A 717 17.00 -11.43 -27.56
N ASP A 718 17.00 -12.06 -26.40
CA ASP A 718 18.11 -12.84 -25.86
C ASP A 718 17.73 -14.25 -25.37
N GLN A 719 16.46 -14.63 -25.47
CA GLN A 719 15.92 -15.94 -25.09
C GLN A 719 16.13 -16.27 -23.59
N ARG A 720 16.11 -15.24 -22.75
CA ARG A 720 16.29 -15.37 -21.30
C ARG A 720 15.08 -14.82 -20.55
N VAL A 721 14.90 -15.24 -19.32
CA VAL A 721 13.92 -14.71 -18.39
C VAL A 721 14.60 -13.70 -17.47
N HIS A 722 14.01 -12.53 -17.35
CA HIS A 722 14.53 -11.45 -16.52
C HIS A 722 13.52 -11.11 -15.42
N THR A 723 13.91 -11.38 -14.18
CA THR A 723 13.16 -10.91 -13.01
C THR A 723 13.60 -9.51 -12.62
N THR A 724 12.78 -8.82 -11.87
CA THR A 724 13.10 -7.54 -11.21
C THR A 724 13.30 -7.79 -9.71
N PHE A 725 14.43 -7.36 -9.15
CA PHE A 725 14.72 -7.45 -7.72
C PHE A 725 14.33 -6.16 -6.99
N ASP A 726 13.37 -6.20 -6.08
CA ASP A 726 13.02 -5.03 -5.27
C ASP A 726 13.80 -5.01 -3.94
N GLN A 727 14.60 -3.94 -3.74
CA GLN A 727 15.37 -3.74 -2.50
C GLN A 727 14.51 -3.16 -1.37
N ALA A 728 13.38 -2.53 -1.69
CA ALA A 728 12.47 -1.87 -0.76
C ALA A 728 11.18 -2.66 -0.50
N GLY A 729 11.08 -3.90 -1.02
CA GLY A 729 9.86 -4.72 -0.95
C GLY A 729 9.64 -5.43 0.39
N ALA A 730 10.67 -5.55 1.25
CA ALA A 730 10.56 -6.28 2.51
C ALA A 730 11.18 -5.52 3.68
N ALA A 731 10.42 -5.28 4.75
CA ALA A 731 10.89 -4.55 5.94
C ALA A 731 12.07 -5.23 6.67
N THR A 732 12.33 -6.51 6.42
CA THR A 732 13.51 -7.23 6.91
C THR A 732 14.78 -6.91 6.12
N GLY A 733 14.68 -6.22 4.98
CA GLY A 733 15.78 -5.98 4.06
C GLY A 733 16.05 -7.12 3.07
N ARG A 734 15.26 -8.19 3.06
CA ARG A 734 15.33 -9.22 2.01
C ARG A 734 14.98 -8.62 0.65
N LEU A 735 15.60 -9.11 -0.40
CA LEU A 735 15.20 -8.81 -1.78
C LEU A 735 13.89 -9.54 -2.11
N ALA A 736 13.02 -8.90 -2.86
CA ALA A 736 11.86 -9.54 -3.46
C ALA A 736 12.08 -9.67 -4.97
N SER A 737 11.77 -10.83 -5.54
CA SER A 737 11.79 -11.08 -6.99
C SER A 737 10.38 -10.87 -7.54
N LEU A 738 10.26 -10.06 -8.60
CA LEU A 738 9.00 -9.66 -9.23
C LEU A 738 9.08 -9.87 -10.74
N ASP A 739 7.97 -10.18 -11.35
CA ASP A 739 7.72 -10.19 -12.80
C ASP A 739 8.76 -10.90 -13.67
N PRO A 740 8.98 -12.22 -13.51
CA PRO A 740 8.29 -13.18 -12.66
C PRO A 740 8.96 -13.36 -11.28
N ASN A 741 8.19 -13.79 -10.27
CA ASN A 741 8.76 -14.13 -8.96
C ASN A 741 9.43 -15.51 -8.99
N LEU A 742 10.76 -15.53 -9.16
CA LEU A 742 11.54 -16.75 -9.21
C LEU A 742 11.92 -17.31 -7.81
N GLN A 743 11.79 -16.49 -6.75
CA GLN A 743 12.08 -16.91 -5.37
C GLN A 743 11.00 -17.83 -4.79
N ASN A 744 9.80 -17.82 -5.37
CA ASN A 744 8.68 -18.62 -4.88
C ASN A 744 8.49 -19.95 -5.63
N ILE A 745 9.41 -20.35 -6.52
CA ILE A 745 9.39 -21.67 -7.18
C ILE A 745 9.55 -22.74 -6.09
N PRO A 746 8.57 -23.69 -5.93
CA PRO A 746 8.58 -24.63 -4.82
C PRO A 746 9.79 -25.58 -4.86
N ILE A 747 10.45 -25.75 -3.71
CA ILE A 747 11.61 -26.65 -3.56
C ILE A 747 11.19 -27.95 -2.85
N ARG A 748 10.13 -27.90 -2.04
CA ARG A 748 9.75 -29.02 -1.15
C ARG A 748 9.07 -30.18 -1.87
N THR A 749 8.39 -29.91 -2.98
CA THR A 749 7.66 -30.92 -3.77
C THR A 749 8.52 -31.40 -4.95
N ALA A 750 8.41 -32.69 -5.31
CA ALA A 750 9.11 -33.22 -6.47
C ALA A 750 8.76 -32.46 -7.76
N GLN A 751 7.47 -32.18 -7.98
CA GLN A 751 6.98 -31.43 -9.15
C GLN A 751 7.51 -29.98 -9.17
N GLY A 752 7.62 -29.32 -8.02
CA GLY A 752 8.19 -27.98 -7.93
C GLY A 752 9.68 -27.95 -8.26
N ARG A 753 10.42 -28.97 -7.81
CA ARG A 753 11.84 -29.13 -8.14
C ARG A 753 12.08 -29.35 -9.64
N GLU A 754 11.20 -30.10 -10.30
CA GLU A 754 11.31 -30.36 -11.75
C GLU A 754 11.21 -29.08 -12.59
N ILE A 755 10.51 -28.03 -12.13
CA ILE A 755 10.51 -26.72 -12.80
C ILE A 755 11.93 -26.15 -12.94
N ARG A 756 12.81 -26.40 -11.97
CA ARG A 756 14.20 -25.94 -12.00
C ARG A 756 15.04 -26.59 -13.13
N ARG A 757 14.62 -27.71 -13.68
CA ARG A 757 15.25 -28.32 -14.87
C ARG A 757 15.11 -27.46 -16.13
N ALA A 758 14.06 -26.63 -16.18
CA ALA A 758 13.85 -25.73 -17.30
C ALA A 758 14.82 -24.54 -17.29
N PHE A 759 15.42 -24.21 -16.17
CA PHE A 759 16.42 -23.14 -16.07
C PHE A 759 17.79 -23.72 -16.39
N VAL A 760 18.36 -23.31 -17.51
CA VAL A 760 19.55 -23.89 -18.10
C VAL A 760 20.68 -22.86 -18.23
N ALA A 761 21.92 -23.35 -18.26
CA ALA A 761 23.06 -22.52 -18.62
C ALA A 761 23.08 -22.27 -20.14
N ALA A 762 23.61 -21.13 -20.55
CA ALA A 762 23.89 -20.85 -21.96
C ALA A 762 24.79 -21.93 -22.60
N PRO A 763 24.77 -22.09 -23.94
CA PRO A 763 25.65 -23.05 -24.61
C PRO A 763 27.13 -22.81 -24.27
N GLY A 764 27.85 -23.88 -23.91
CA GLY A 764 29.27 -23.80 -23.48
C GLY A 764 29.48 -23.32 -22.03
N CYS A 765 28.39 -23.01 -21.29
CA CYS A 765 28.45 -22.61 -19.90
C CYS A 765 27.84 -23.68 -18.96
N VAL A 766 28.09 -23.49 -17.67
CA VAL A 766 27.44 -24.21 -16.56
C VAL A 766 26.90 -23.23 -15.53
N LEU A 767 25.95 -23.69 -14.73
CA LEU A 767 25.47 -23.00 -13.54
C LEU A 767 26.29 -23.44 -12.32
N VAL A 768 26.60 -22.49 -11.45
CA VAL A 768 27.20 -22.71 -10.13
C VAL A 768 26.18 -22.18 -9.11
N GLY A 769 25.57 -23.09 -8.35
CA GLY A 769 24.66 -22.76 -7.25
C GLY A 769 25.39 -22.82 -5.93
N ALA A 770 25.32 -21.76 -5.13
CA ALA A 770 25.98 -21.66 -3.84
C ALA A 770 24.99 -21.24 -2.76
N ASP A 771 24.75 -22.12 -1.79
CA ASP A 771 23.73 -21.94 -0.75
C ASP A 771 24.35 -21.89 0.65
N TYR A 772 23.94 -20.93 1.47
CA TYR A 772 24.39 -20.87 2.87
C TYR A 772 23.75 -21.96 3.71
N SER A 773 24.59 -22.73 4.39
CA SER A 773 24.12 -23.75 5.33
C SER A 773 23.66 -23.11 6.64
N GLN A 774 22.32 -23.06 6.86
CA GLN A 774 21.69 -22.64 8.12
C GLN A 774 22.11 -21.23 8.58
N ILE A 775 22.19 -20.27 7.69
CA ILE A 775 22.70 -18.92 7.96
C ILE A 775 21.99 -18.26 9.17
N GLU A 776 20.66 -18.39 9.27
CA GLU A 776 19.88 -17.77 10.35
C GLU A 776 20.26 -18.35 11.73
N LEU A 777 20.54 -19.66 11.82
CA LEU A 777 20.99 -20.28 13.08
C LEU A 777 22.43 -19.87 13.43
N ARG A 778 23.28 -19.65 12.44
CA ARG A 778 24.66 -19.13 12.65
C ARG A 778 24.63 -17.67 13.10
N VAL A 779 23.74 -16.87 12.53
CA VAL A 779 23.47 -15.48 12.98
C VAL A 779 22.95 -15.51 14.42
N MET A 780 22.02 -16.41 14.76
CA MET A 780 21.52 -16.58 16.14
C MET A 780 22.66 -16.94 17.08
N ALA A 781 23.55 -17.89 16.74
CA ALA A 781 24.71 -18.26 17.54
C ALA A 781 25.63 -17.06 17.79
N HIS A 782 25.90 -16.24 16.74
CA HIS A 782 26.71 -15.04 16.84
C HIS A 782 26.07 -13.97 17.74
N LEU A 783 24.80 -13.65 17.53
CA LEU A 783 24.10 -12.59 18.26
C LEU A 783 23.84 -12.97 19.74
N SER A 784 23.50 -14.23 20.01
CA SER A 784 23.23 -14.69 21.37
C SER A 784 24.50 -15.00 22.17
N GLY A 785 25.62 -15.27 21.48
CA GLY A 785 26.84 -15.75 22.09
C GLY A 785 26.66 -17.05 22.91
N ASP A 786 25.62 -17.85 22.57
CA ASP A 786 25.34 -19.09 23.32
C ASP A 786 26.47 -20.09 23.11
N PRO A 787 27.16 -20.55 24.21
CA PRO A 787 28.35 -21.38 24.08
C PRO A 787 28.05 -22.72 23.40
N ASN A 788 26.88 -23.32 23.67
CA ASN A 788 26.51 -24.63 23.11
C ASN A 788 26.25 -24.53 21.60
N LEU A 789 25.66 -23.39 21.10
CA LEU A 789 25.49 -23.15 19.69
C LEU A 789 26.82 -22.84 19.00
N VAL A 790 27.63 -21.98 19.60
CA VAL A 790 28.93 -21.60 19.06
C VAL A 790 29.85 -22.82 18.94
N GLU A 791 29.93 -23.63 19.97
CA GLU A 791 30.73 -24.86 19.99
C GLU A 791 30.27 -25.86 18.91
N ALA A 792 28.96 -26.11 18.79
CA ALA A 792 28.42 -27.03 17.80
C ALA A 792 28.75 -26.59 16.36
N PHE A 793 28.64 -25.30 16.05
CA PHE A 793 29.00 -24.78 14.75
C PHE A 793 30.51 -24.74 14.49
N ALA A 794 31.33 -24.46 15.51
CA ALA A 794 32.79 -24.49 15.42
C ALA A 794 33.31 -25.94 15.20
N ALA A 795 32.69 -26.92 15.82
CA ALA A 795 32.97 -28.33 15.61
C ALA A 795 32.44 -28.90 14.28
N GLY A 796 31.67 -28.12 13.51
CA GLY A 796 31.07 -28.59 12.25
C GLY A 796 29.94 -29.60 12.46
N GLU A 797 29.34 -29.69 13.67
CA GLU A 797 28.27 -30.63 13.95
C GLU A 797 26.95 -30.26 13.21
N ASP A 798 26.17 -31.30 12.88
CA ASP A 798 24.79 -31.09 12.49
C ASP A 798 24.00 -30.52 13.66
N ILE A 799 23.65 -29.23 13.57
CA ILE A 799 23.02 -28.51 14.69
C ILE A 799 21.66 -29.09 15.09
N HIS A 800 20.92 -29.72 14.15
CA HIS A 800 19.67 -30.39 14.50
C HIS A 800 19.91 -31.71 15.24
N ALA A 801 20.95 -32.44 14.86
CA ALA A 801 21.36 -33.62 15.58
C ALA A 801 21.97 -33.27 16.97
N ALA A 802 22.80 -32.22 17.04
CA ALA A 802 23.35 -31.69 18.30
C ALA A 802 22.22 -31.25 19.26
N THR A 803 21.23 -30.52 18.77
CA THR A 803 20.04 -30.12 19.54
C THR A 803 19.25 -31.35 20.01
N ALA A 804 19.03 -32.34 19.11
CA ALA A 804 18.31 -33.57 19.50
C ALA A 804 19.03 -34.35 20.58
N ARG A 805 20.37 -34.53 20.49
CA ARG A 805 21.16 -35.22 21.55
C ARG A 805 20.97 -34.53 22.89
N ARG A 806 21.07 -33.19 22.92
CA ARG A 806 21.00 -32.43 24.18
C ARG A 806 19.61 -32.41 24.80
N ILE A 807 18.57 -32.20 23.99
CA ILE A 807 17.17 -32.09 24.46
C ILE A 807 16.62 -33.49 24.82
N PHE A 808 16.80 -34.50 23.96
CA PHE A 808 16.24 -35.82 24.17
C PHE A 808 17.19 -36.74 24.92
N LYS A 809 18.40 -36.28 25.31
CA LYS A 809 19.45 -37.03 26.04
C LYS A 809 19.80 -38.33 25.30
N VAL A 810 19.91 -38.30 23.97
CA VAL A 810 20.25 -39.45 23.14
C VAL A 810 21.76 -39.65 23.18
N ALA A 811 22.19 -40.85 23.61
CA ALA A 811 23.58 -41.32 23.51
C ALA A 811 23.81 -41.99 22.15
N GLY A 812 24.77 -41.48 21.36
CA GLY A 812 25.12 -42.09 20.06
C GLY A 812 24.42 -41.38 18.85
N GLU A 813 24.08 -42.20 17.83
CA GLU A 813 23.46 -41.72 16.60
C GLU A 813 22.02 -41.29 16.87
N VAL A 814 21.67 -40.09 16.33
CA VAL A 814 20.34 -39.49 16.51
C VAL A 814 19.37 -40.06 15.49
N PRO A 815 18.23 -40.64 15.91
CA PRO A 815 17.19 -41.10 14.99
C PRO A 815 16.70 -39.97 14.07
N PRO A 816 16.42 -40.24 12.78
CA PRO A 816 15.95 -39.24 11.81
C PRO A 816 14.72 -38.49 12.31
N GLU A 817 13.81 -39.13 13.02
CA GLU A 817 12.59 -38.51 13.57
C GLU A 817 12.90 -37.48 14.67
N LEU A 818 13.83 -37.79 15.58
CA LEU A 818 14.23 -36.86 16.64
C LEU A 818 15.01 -35.66 16.04
N ARG A 819 15.84 -35.92 15.02
CA ARG A 819 16.50 -34.86 14.25
C ARG A 819 15.49 -33.94 13.58
N ALA A 820 14.44 -34.52 12.97
CA ALA A 820 13.35 -33.75 12.33
C ALA A 820 12.58 -32.91 13.36
N ARG A 821 12.27 -33.46 14.54
CA ARG A 821 11.64 -32.73 15.65
C ARG A 821 12.53 -31.58 16.12
N ALA A 822 13.83 -31.83 16.33
CA ALA A 822 14.78 -30.78 16.72
C ALA A 822 14.86 -29.66 15.63
N LYS A 823 14.78 -30.01 14.35
CA LYS A 823 14.72 -29.02 13.27
C LYS A 823 13.50 -28.11 13.40
N ILE A 824 12.31 -28.66 13.70
CA ILE A 824 11.09 -27.88 13.93
C ILE A 824 11.26 -26.94 15.12
N VAL A 825 11.82 -27.41 16.22
CA VAL A 825 12.07 -26.60 17.45
C VAL A 825 13.08 -25.48 17.15
N ASN A 826 14.21 -25.79 16.51
CA ASN A 826 15.26 -24.83 16.19
C ASN A 826 14.71 -23.65 15.37
N PHE A 827 13.94 -23.93 14.31
CA PHE A 827 13.32 -22.89 13.50
C PHE A 827 12.11 -22.27 14.20
N GLY A 828 11.31 -23.06 14.92
CA GLY A 828 10.15 -22.56 15.66
C GLY A 828 10.52 -21.51 16.71
N VAL A 829 11.54 -21.77 17.49
CA VAL A 829 12.06 -20.82 18.49
C VAL A 829 12.61 -19.56 17.82
N LEU A 830 13.34 -19.73 16.71
CA LEU A 830 13.92 -18.64 15.94
C LEU A 830 12.82 -17.66 15.43
N TYR A 831 11.64 -18.18 15.08
CA TYR A 831 10.51 -17.39 14.61
C TYR A 831 9.50 -17.02 15.71
N GLY A 832 9.82 -17.23 16.98
CA GLY A 832 8.95 -16.90 18.12
C GLY A 832 7.68 -17.75 18.19
N MET A 833 7.77 -19.02 17.78
CA MET A 833 6.67 -19.98 17.84
C MET A 833 6.30 -20.30 19.27
N GLY A 834 5.02 -20.13 19.63
CA GLY A 834 4.51 -20.52 20.93
C GLY A 834 4.18 -22.01 21.03
N ALA A 835 4.04 -22.53 22.25
CA ALA A 835 3.78 -23.94 22.53
C ALA A 835 2.55 -24.52 21.81
N ARG A 836 1.48 -23.73 21.63
CA ARG A 836 0.27 -24.16 20.90
C ARG A 836 0.57 -24.46 19.42
N SER A 837 1.32 -23.59 18.74
CA SER A 837 1.69 -23.79 17.33
C SER A 837 2.67 -24.95 17.18
N LEU A 838 3.59 -25.12 18.14
CA LEU A 838 4.50 -26.26 18.16
C LEU A 838 3.75 -27.58 18.36
N ALA A 839 2.79 -27.62 19.30
CA ALA A 839 1.94 -28.78 19.56
C ALA A 839 1.18 -29.21 18.29
N GLN A 840 0.56 -28.27 17.62
CA GLN A 840 -0.17 -28.52 16.36
C GLN A 840 0.75 -29.04 15.26
N GLN A 841 1.92 -28.44 15.07
CA GLN A 841 2.86 -28.82 14.00
C GLN A 841 3.52 -30.17 14.22
N MET A 842 3.70 -30.59 15.48
CA MET A 842 4.34 -31.86 15.86
C MET A 842 3.33 -32.96 16.22
N GLY A 843 2.03 -32.66 16.24
CA GLY A 843 1.00 -33.58 16.68
C GLY A 843 1.14 -33.99 18.17
N LEU A 844 1.54 -33.04 19.05
CA LEU A 844 1.79 -33.26 20.48
C LEU A 844 0.70 -32.59 21.32
N GLU A 845 0.62 -33.03 22.57
CA GLU A 845 -0.12 -32.33 23.60
C GLU A 845 0.55 -30.99 23.94
N LEU A 846 -0.24 -30.01 24.33
CA LEU A 846 0.24 -28.65 24.65
C LEU A 846 1.30 -28.67 25.78
N LYS A 847 1.15 -29.57 26.76
CA LYS A 847 2.08 -29.76 27.83
C LYS A 847 3.45 -30.19 27.32
N ASP A 848 3.50 -31.21 26.47
CA ASP A 848 4.75 -31.76 25.94
C ASP A 848 5.46 -30.71 25.06
N ALA A 849 4.70 -29.97 24.22
CA ALA A 849 5.27 -28.90 23.43
C ALA A 849 5.88 -27.77 24.28
N LYS A 850 5.29 -27.48 25.45
CA LYS A 850 5.85 -26.52 26.41
C LYS A 850 7.14 -27.06 27.04
N GLU A 851 7.16 -28.33 27.48
CA GLU A 851 8.34 -28.98 28.00
C GLU A 851 9.49 -29.01 26.98
N PHE A 852 9.19 -29.18 25.69
CA PHE A 852 10.20 -29.08 24.62
C PHE A 852 10.79 -27.67 24.48
N ILE A 853 9.98 -26.63 24.54
CA ILE A 853 10.46 -25.24 24.49
C ILE A 853 11.31 -24.93 25.74
N ASP A 854 10.85 -25.32 26.91
CA ASP A 854 11.57 -25.10 28.16
C ASP A 854 12.88 -25.88 28.17
N GLY A 855 12.89 -27.14 27.67
CA GLY A 855 14.08 -27.96 27.47
C GLY A 855 15.09 -27.34 26.51
N TYR A 856 14.61 -26.80 25.39
CA TYR A 856 15.43 -26.05 24.43
C TYR A 856 16.13 -24.86 25.10
N PHE A 857 15.40 -24.03 25.81
CA PHE A 857 15.97 -22.86 26.50
C PHE A 857 16.84 -23.19 27.72
N SER A 858 16.66 -24.36 28.33
CA SER A 858 17.57 -24.83 29.34
C SER A 858 18.95 -25.20 28.79
N VAL A 859 18.98 -25.74 27.54
CA VAL A 859 20.19 -26.07 26.80
C VAL A 859 20.84 -24.83 26.20
N TYR A 860 20.02 -23.94 25.62
CA TYR A 860 20.46 -22.74 24.94
C TYR A 860 20.05 -21.48 25.72
N ALA A 861 20.54 -21.36 26.93
CA ALA A 861 20.20 -20.25 27.83
C ALA A 861 20.63 -18.87 27.30
N GLY A 862 21.71 -18.81 26.49
CA GLY A 862 22.17 -17.60 25.80
C GLY A 862 21.15 -17.11 24.81
N VAL A 863 20.53 -18.00 24.04
CA VAL A 863 19.45 -17.66 23.10
C VAL A 863 18.27 -17.04 23.84
N ARG A 864 17.86 -17.64 25.00
CA ARG A 864 16.74 -17.07 25.79
C ARG A 864 17.02 -15.64 26.23
N ARG A 865 18.20 -15.41 26.81
CA ARG A 865 18.62 -14.08 27.27
C ARG A 865 18.63 -13.06 26.12
N PHE A 866 19.14 -13.47 24.95
CA PHE A 866 19.16 -12.62 23.77
C PHE A 866 17.75 -12.23 23.30
N LEU A 867 16.83 -13.19 23.25
CA LEU A 867 15.44 -12.94 22.81
C LEU A 867 14.70 -12.01 23.79
N ASP A 868 14.84 -12.27 25.10
CA ASP A 868 14.20 -11.46 26.15
C ASP A 868 14.76 -10.02 26.13
N ALA A 869 16.09 -9.86 26.02
CA ALA A 869 16.74 -8.55 25.92
C ALA A 869 16.33 -7.80 24.66
N THR A 870 16.21 -8.49 23.53
CA THR A 870 15.75 -7.91 22.27
C THR A 870 14.33 -7.36 22.38
N LEU A 871 13.42 -8.10 23.04
CA LEU A 871 12.05 -7.65 23.25
C LEU A 871 11.97 -6.44 24.19
N GLU A 872 12.75 -6.45 25.26
CA GLU A 872 12.80 -5.34 26.21
C GLU A 872 13.35 -4.08 25.55
N GLU A 873 14.45 -4.19 24.81
CA GLU A 873 15.03 -3.10 24.03
C GLU A 873 14.04 -2.58 22.96
N ALA A 874 13.35 -3.47 22.25
CA ALA A 874 12.34 -3.11 21.27
C ALA A 874 11.17 -2.32 21.88
N ARG A 875 10.68 -2.72 23.06
CA ARG A 875 9.62 -2.00 23.80
C ARG A 875 10.07 -0.62 24.26
N SER A 876 11.32 -0.51 24.70
CA SER A 876 11.93 0.75 25.15
C SER A 876 12.15 1.72 23.98
N ARG A 877 12.85 1.26 22.93
CA ARG A 877 13.29 2.10 21.79
C ARG A 877 12.23 2.26 20.72
N GLY A 878 11.28 1.32 20.59
CA GLY A 878 10.28 1.28 19.52
C GLY A 878 10.81 0.73 18.19
N TRP A 879 12.03 0.16 18.17
CA TRP A 879 12.65 -0.47 16.99
C TRP A 879 13.65 -1.55 17.38
N VAL A 880 13.97 -2.41 16.42
CA VAL A 880 15.06 -3.39 16.50
C VAL A 880 16.03 -3.19 15.34
N ALA A 881 17.25 -3.70 15.45
CA ALA A 881 18.27 -3.59 14.42
C ALA A 881 18.91 -4.92 14.04
N THR A 882 19.39 -5.00 12.79
CA THR A 882 20.25 -6.08 12.31
C THR A 882 21.70 -5.89 12.77
N LEU A 883 22.54 -6.89 12.51
CA LEU A 883 23.98 -6.87 12.76
C LEU A 883 24.69 -5.66 12.09
N LEU A 884 24.21 -5.24 10.91
CA LEU A 884 24.74 -4.08 10.19
C LEU A 884 24.03 -2.76 10.54
N GLY A 885 23.10 -2.79 11.51
CA GLY A 885 22.41 -1.61 12.01
C GLY A 885 21.14 -1.23 11.25
N ARG A 886 20.63 -2.05 10.31
CA ARG A 886 19.32 -1.82 9.67
C ARG A 886 18.23 -1.78 10.72
N ARG A 887 17.42 -0.70 10.76
CA ARG A 887 16.37 -0.54 11.77
C ARG A 887 15.00 -0.93 11.19
N ARG A 888 14.22 -1.62 12.03
CA ARG A 888 12.78 -1.83 11.81
C ARG A 888 12.01 -1.24 12.96
N TYR A 889 11.15 -0.26 12.65
CA TYR A 889 10.29 0.38 13.63
C TYR A 889 9.06 -0.49 13.89
N LEU A 890 8.65 -0.58 15.16
CA LEU A 890 7.58 -1.45 15.63
C LEU A 890 6.67 -0.70 16.62
N PRO A 891 5.95 0.33 16.17
CA PRO A 891 5.04 1.10 17.03
C PRO A 891 3.95 0.23 17.62
N GLU A 892 3.58 -0.90 16.97
CA GLU A 892 2.56 -1.84 17.39
C GLU A 892 2.93 -2.61 18.68
N LEU A 893 4.20 -2.58 19.14
CA LEU A 893 4.60 -3.13 20.43
C LEU A 893 3.88 -2.44 21.60
N ARG A 894 3.41 -1.21 21.39
CA ARG A 894 2.64 -0.43 22.36
C ARG A 894 1.13 -0.53 22.14
N SER A 895 0.67 -1.34 21.16
CA SER A 895 -0.74 -1.52 20.88
C SER A 895 -1.45 -2.21 22.05
N THR A 896 -2.66 -1.76 22.35
CA THR A 896 -3.57 -2.42 23.30
C THR A 896 -4.16 -3.70 22.70
N ASN A 897 -4.16 -3.82 21.36
CA ASN A 897 -4.60 -5.03 20.66
C ASN A 897 -3.57 -6.15 20.84
N GLY A 898 -3.94 -7.21 21.55
CA GLY A 898 -3.07 -8.36 21.81
C GLY A 898 -2.56 -9.07 20.55
N ALA A 899 -3.34 -9.12 19.47
CA ALA A 899 -2.93 -9.74 18.20
C ALA A 899 -1.86 -8.91 17.48
N GLU A 900 -2.03 -7.58 17.40
CA GLU A 900 -1.04 -6.66 16.83
C GLU A 900 0.25 -6.68 17.65
N ARG A 901 0.14 -6.58 18.98
CA ARG A 901 1.28 -6.63 19.87
C ARG A 901 2.05 -7.96 19.72
N SER A 902 1.35 -9.10 19.69
CA SER A 902 2.00 -10.41 19.49
C SER A 902 2.64 -10.53 18.11
N PHE A 903 2.05 -9.90 17.06
CA PHE A 903 2.66 -9.82 15.74
C PHE A 903 3.96 -9.00 15.79
N ALA A 904 3.93 -7.82 16.43
CA ALA A 904 5.09 -6.96 16.59
C ALA A 904 6.20 -7.60 17.46
N GLU A 905 5.85 -8.36 18.51
CA GLU A 905 6.81 -9.10 19.33
C GLU A 905 7.54 -10.19 18.51
N ARG A 906 6.80 -10.94 17.67
CA ARG A 906 7.43 -11.89 16.74
C ARG A 906 8.31 -11.17 15.71
N ALA A 907 7.85 -10.03 15.18
CA ALA A 907 8.64 -9.23 14.25
C ALA A 907 9.92 -8.69 14.91
N ALA A 908 9.87 -8.31 16.19
CA ALA A 908 11.02 -7.87 16.96
C ALA A 908 12.06 -8.99 17.15
N ILE A 909 11.63 -10.21 17.43
CA ILE A 909 12.51 -11.39 17.54
C ILE A 909 13.14 -11.74 16.19
N ASN A 910 12.34 -11.76 15.12
CA ASN A 910 12.76 -12.26 13.81
C ASN A 910 13.70 -11.29 13.08
N THR A 911 13.46 -9.99 13.20
CA THR A 911 14.16 -8.99 12.38
C THR A 911 15.68 -8.97 12.59
N PRO A 912 16.23 -9.01 13.81
CA PRO A 912 17.68 -9.07 14.01
C PRO A 912 18.33 -10.27 13.31
N ILE A 913 17.64 -11.41 13.26
CA ILE A 913 18.16 -12.66 12.72
C ILE A 913 17.99 -12.71 11.19
N GLN A 914 16.75 -12.63 10.73
CA GLN A 914 16.44 -12.68 9.28
C GLN A 914 17.02 -11.50 8.52
N GLY A 915 16.95 -10.30 9.10
CA GLY A 915 17.52 -9.11 8.49
C GLY A 915 19.04 -9.15 8.42
N SER A 916 19.70 -9.68 9.46
CA SER A 916 21.15 -9.89 9.43
C SER A 916 21.56 -10.93 8.38
N ALA A 917 20.82 -12.03 8.27
CA ALA A 917 21.04 -13.01 7.21
C ALA A 917 20.90 -12.38 5.82
N ALA A 918 19.86 -11.56 5.61
CA ALA A 918 19.67 -10.83 4.35
C ALA A 918 20.81 -9.84 4.07
N ASP A 919 21.27 -9.11 5.08
CA ASP A 919 22.42 -8.19 4.95
C ASP A 919 23.70 -8.94 4.60
N LEU A 920 23.96 -10.13 5.17
CA LEU A 920 25.10 -10.99 4.83
C LEU A 920 25.03 -11.50 3.39
N VAL A 921 23.85 -11.94 2.94
CA VAL A 921 23.66 -12.35 1.53
C VAL A 921 23.94 -11.18 0.58
N LYS A 922 23.48 -9.97 0.89
CA LYS A 922 23.76 -8.77 0.10
C LYS A 922 25.27 -8.42 0.07
N LEU A 923 25.98 -8.58 1.21
CA LEU A 923 27.43 -8.42 1.26
C LEU A 923 28.13 -9.45 0.37
N ALA A 924 27.70 -10.71 0.44
CA ALA A 924 28.19 -11.78 -0.42
C ALA A 924 27.96 -11.48 -1.91
N MET A 925 26.76 -10.98 -2.29
CA MET A 925 26.49 -10.54 -3.66
C MET A 925 27.47 -9.47 -4.14
N LEU A 926 27.75 -8.47 -3.31
CA LEU A 926 28.73 -7.42 -3.62
C LEU A 926 30.14 -7.98 -3.80
N SER A 927 30.54 -8.91 -2.90
CA SER A 927 31.88 -9.53 -2.95
C SER A 927 32.05 -10.42 -4.17
N VAL A 928 31.08 -11.32 -4.41
CA VAL A 928 31.05 -12.24 -5.56
C VAL A 928 31.03 -11.45 -6.87
N HIS A 929 30.14 -10.47 -7.01
CA HIS A 929 30.05 -9.66 -8.23
C HIS A 929 31.39 -8.95 -8.55
N ARG A 930 32.01 -8.37 -7.53
CA ARG A 930 33.32 -7.71 -7.68
C ARG A 930 34.41 -8.70 -8.08
N ALA A 931 34.45 -9.87 -7.49
CA ALA A 931 35.42 -10.91 -7.77
C ALA A 931 35.25 -11.52 -9.18
N LEU A 932 33.98 -11.63 -9.65
CA LEU A 932 33.65 -12.09 -11.00
C LEU A 932 34.02 -11.09 -12.10
N ALA A 933 34.11 -9.79 -11.80
CA ALA A 933 34.44 -8.76 -12.79
C ALA A 933 35.75 -9.00 -13.53
N ASN A 934 36.70 -9.75 -12.93
CA ASN A 934 37.97 -10.15 -13.53
C ASN A 934 37.90 -11.50 -14.26
N ARG A 935 36.73 -12.13 -14.38
CA ARG A 935 36.51 -13.43 -15.03
C ARG A 935 35.66 -13.25 -16.29
N THR A 936 36.22 -13.48 -17.46
CA THR A 936 35.51 -13.31 -18.72
C THR A 936 34.39 -14.34 -18.85
N GLY A 937 33.15 -13.85 -19.04
CA GLY A 937 31.97 -14.69 -19.25
C GLY A 937 31.31 -15.26 -17.98
N ALA A 938 31.89 -15.04 -16.79
CA ALA A 938 31.23 -15.40 -15.53
C ALA A 938 30.37 -14.26 -15.02
N ARG A 939 29.12 -14.55 -14.58
CA ARG A 939 28.15 -13.55 -14.12
C ARG A 939 27.18 -14.07 -13.08
N LEU A 940 26.85 -13.26 -12.10
CA LEU A 940 25.80 -13.51 -11.13
C LEU A 940 24.44 -13.36 -11.82
N LEU A 941 23.55 -14.36 -11.69
CA LEU A 941 22.25 -14.39 -12.35
C LEU A 941 21.10 -14.13 -11.38
N LEU A 942 21.02 -14.95 -10.33
CA LEU A 942 19.89 -14.93 -9.39
C LEU A 942 20.36 -14.96 -7.94
N GLN A 943 19.53 -14.38 -7.08
CA GLN A 943 19.56 -14.58 -5.65
C GLN A 943 18.19 -15.16 -5.24
N VAL A 944 18.18 -16.33 -4.59
CA VAL A 944 16.96 -17.02 -4.16
C VAL A 944 17.13 -17.47 -2.70
N HIS A 945 16.41 -16.87 -1.77
CA HIS A 945 16.58 -17.09 -0.32
C HIS A 945 18.01 -16.87 0.13
N ASP A 946 18.75 -17.95 0.46
CA ASP A 946 20.14 -17.92 0.93
C ASP A 946 21.12 -18.37 -0.17
N GLU A 947 20.60 -18.58 -1.40
CA GLU A 947 21.33 -19.10 -2.58
C GLU A 947 21.72 -17.98 -3.53
N LEU A 948 22.93 -18.08 -4.09
CA LEU A 948 23.40 -17.32 -5.25
C LEU A 948 23.61 -18.26 -6.43
N LEU A 949 23.09 -17.88 -7.59
CA LEU A 949 23.26 -18.63 -8.84
C LEU A 949 24.14 -17.84 -9.81
N VAL A 950 25.25 -18.44 -10.24
CA VAL A 950 26.23 -17.88 -11.14
C VAL A 950 26.29 -18.72 -12.42
N GLU A 951 26.44 -18.08 -13.58
CA GLU A 951 26.70 -18.72 -14.84
C GLU A 951 28.16 -18.46 -15.22
N CYS A 952 28.89 -19.47 -15.67
CA CYS A 952 30.28 -19.32 -16.14
C CYS A 952 30.62 -20.29 -17.28
N PRO A 953 31.63 -20.01 -18.08
CA PRO A 953 32.17 -20.97 -19.07
C PRO A 953 32.53 -22.27 -18.39
N GLN A 954 32.26 -23.41 -19.04
CA GLN A 954 32.49 -24.75 -18.46
C GLN A 954 33.95 -24.96 -18.03
N GLY A 955 34.91 -24.40 -18.76
CA GLY A 955 36.33 -24.50 -18.41
C GLY A 955 36.75 -23.67 -17.19
N GLU A 956 35.91 -22.72 -16.74
CA GLU A 956 36.15 -21.86 -15.57
C GLU A 956 35.43 -22.37 -14.31
N ALA A 957 34.60 -23.44 -14.43
CA ALA A 957 33.68 -23.87 -13.41
C ALA A 957 34.33 -24.12 -12.04
N GLU A 958 35.47 -24.83 -11.99
CA GLU A 958 36.18 -25.11 -10.75
C GLU A 958 36.71 -23.84 -10.08
N GLY A 959 37.36 -22.98 -10.85
CA GLY A 959 37.88 -21.70 -10.36
C GLY A 959 36.77 -20.74 -9.87
N VAL A 960 35.62 -20.72 -10.56
CA VAL A 960 34.43 -19.90 -10.15
C VAL A 960 33.77 -20.49 -8.89
N THR A 961 33.65 -21.81 -8.80
CA THR A 961 33.14 -22.52 -7.63
C THR A 961 33.92 -22.16 -6.36
N GLU A 962 35.26 -22.24 -6.42
CA GLU A 962 36.09 -21.89 -5.26
C GLU A 962 36.08 -20.41 -4.94
N LEU A 963 36.03 -19.55 -5.96
CA LEU A 963 35.89 -18.11 -5.79
C LEU A 963 34.57 -17.76 -5.08
N VAL A 964 33.43 -18.29 -5.55
CA VAL A 964 32.12 -18.01 -4.97
C VAL A 964 32.06 -18.52 -3.51
N ARG A 965 32.56 -19.73 -3.26
CA ARG A 965 32.63 -20.27 -1.90
C ARG A 965 33.42 -19.37 -0.96
N ARG A 966 34.63 -18.95 -1.37
CA ARG A 966 35.50 -18.10 -0.56
C ARG A 966 34.87 -16.75 -0.28
N GLU A 967 34.30 -16.10 -1.28
CA GLU A 967 33.72 -14.75 -1.17
C GLU A 967 32.43 -14.77 -0.29
N MET A 968 31.61 -15.83 -0.40
CA MET A 968 30.44 -15.98 0.46
C MET A 968 30.84 -16.30 1.91
N GLN A 969 31.76 -17.22 2.14
CA GLN A 969 32.21 -17.57 3.49
C GLN A 969 32.93 -16.41 4.18
N GLY A 970 33.67 -15.62 3.45
CA GLY A 970 34.48 -14.50 3.96
C GLY A 970 33.76 -13.15 3.98
N CYS A 971 32.48 -13.06 3.59
CA CYS A 971 31.79 -11.78 3.43
C CYS A 971 31.68 -10.94 4.72
N TYR A 972 31.65 -11.59 5.89
CA TYR A 972 31.58 -10.93 7.19
C TYR A 972 32.13 -11.82 8.32
N PRO A 973 32.91 -11.28 9.28
CA PRO A 973 33.47 -12.05 10.40
C PRO A 973 32.39 -12.31 11.46
N LEU A 974 31.90 -13.53 11.55
CA LEU A 974 31.09 -14.01 12.67
C LEU A 974 31.98 -14.78 13.66
N ASN A 975 31.49 -14.97 14.91
CA ASN A 975 32.14 -15.85 15.87
C ASN A 975 31.91 -17.35 15.61
N VAL A 976 31.15 -17.67 14.57
CA VAL A 976 30.96 -19.01 14.01
C VAL A 976 31.25 -19.00 12.51
N PRO A 977 31.79 -20.08 11.93
CA PRO A 977 32.11 -20.09 10.50
C PRO A 977 30.82 -20.04 9.66
N LEU A 978 30.84 -19.22 8.59
CA LEU A 978 29.85 -19.31 7.53
C LEU A 978 30.22 -20.46 6.60
N THR A 979 29.34 -21.44 6.43
CA THR A 979 29.56 -22.57 5.51
C THR A 979 28.62 -22.46 4.32
N VAL A 980 29.15 -22.78 3.15
CA VAL A 980 28.46 -22.70 1.86
C VAL A 980 28.54 -24.03 1.13
N SER A 981 27.40 -24.59 0.78
CA SER A 981 27.32 -25.73 -0.13
C SER A 981 27.38 -25.21 -1.56
N VAL A 982 28.22 -25.77 -2.42
CA VAL A 982 28.35 -25.37 -3.81
C VAL A 982 28.22 -26.56 -4.74
N GLY A 983 27.31 -26.48 -5.69
CA GLY A 983 27.10 -27.47 -6.76
C GLY A 983 27.26 -26.82 -8.15
N THR A 984 27.57 -27.66 -9.14
CA THR A 984 27.68 -27.23 -10.55
C THR A 984 26.86 -28.16 -11.44
N GLY A 985 26.23 -27.61 -12.46
CA GLY A 985 25.39 -28.36 -13.37
C GLY A 985 24.95 -27.61 -14.61
N ARG A 986 24.30 -28.31 -15.51
CA ARG A 986 23.71 -27.70 -16.72
C ARG A 986 22.40 -26.99 -16.43
N THR A 987 21.69 -27.45 -15.44
CA THR A 987 20.38 -26.90 -15.03
C THR A 987 20.42 -26.44 -13.57
N TRP A 988 19.50 -25.58 -13.20
CA TRP A 988 19.35 -25.17 -11.79
C TRP A 988 18.94 -26.34 -10.88
N PHE A 989 18.32 -27.39 -11.44
CA PHE A 989 18.04 -28.64 -10.71
C PHE A 989 19.33 -29.37 -10.33
N ASP A 990 20.34 -29.44 -11.20
CA ASP A 990 21.53 -30.24 -11.05
C ASP A 990 22.53 -29.65 -10.04
N VAL A 991 22.38 -28.37 -9.66
CA VAL A 991 23.28 -27.70 -8.69
C VAL A 991 22.94 -27.95 -7.23
N HIS A 992 21.85 -28.73 -6.92
CA HIS A 992 21.37 -29.07 -5.58
C HIS A 992 21.49 -30.55 -5.25
#